data_a4aa7da770103e8607b463357296f623
#
_entry.id   a4aa7da770103e8607b463357296f623
#
_cell.length_a   1.000
_cell.length_b   1.000
_cell.length_c   1.000
_cell.angle_alpha   90.00
_cell.angle_beta   90.00
_cell.angle_gamma   90.00
#
_symmetry.space_group_name_H-M   'P 1'
#
loop_
_entity.id
_entity.type
_entity.pdbx_description
1 polymer ?
#
loop_
_entity_poly.entity_id
_entity_poly.type
_entity_poly.pdbx_seq_one_letter_code
_entity_poly.pdbx_strand_id
1 'polypeptide(L)'
;MNHLAKHVKLVQLGIVLIGFVALILMTGQYSDVIDVRDGFTKAVQKGEIVAVVGASESLGMILTGQLPPQFVRIPELNFYNPVFNASAIYILTALLFMAGLMVNNYYSKIHSSKISLADWCTRNWGKLFQYVLIAMLGGLFVVPSLVTWFFGEPETSSFWDMPVIVTDFANFLMYHCFPIEIYDPEIEEFEDSALVFEIPRGISATLLFAIEFIREILLGGVKTIVTFTSWDFVSENNWARWPALPWTVVTGGAILLGYVLQGRGLAILAAFATIYISIFGQWQPSMETLSFVLIAAPASFVLGLSFGVWAYKSRSIESALTPLLNIAQTMPHFSYLVPVMVFFGIGDQAGAIATIIFATPPMIRLTLLGLKKVSPEVLDAGMMSGCNNYQLMFKVLIPTARRDILIGVNQIIMQCLAMAVIASFIGAKGLGFNLLLALNQLRVGQALELGICIVLIAVLLDKLSLAWANKQVDYFADLPFIQRHKWSLVFAVVVFIGSIVAYMGTFFFKGGINYLYLIPHNKGITLEPLLQGGIDWFLDTFFFALQDFNKWLIVDVLIPMRESYLSMPVSATFFLVMGIGYIVGGIRSALIVASFLLFIALLEWWDRALITAYMASFGVIVSAAIGITVGSLCAQNRLATKVILLVCDTFQTFPSFVYLIPVMILFGVTDTSVLIAVIVYATIPATRYTVEGLRSVPESLQDAGSMSGVNRLQRWIKIEIPLAFPHIMLGINQTVIFALFMVIIGAFIGTEDLGQFIIKALSDKQGIGNGLLLGLCVASIGLAVDHLIQTWANERKRVLGLP
;
A
#
# COMPACT_ATOMS: atom_id res chain seq x y z
N MET A 1 -29.18 28.26 8.91
CA MET A 1 -28.04 28.26 7.99
C MET A 1 -27.65 26.87 7.49
N ASN A 2 -27.59 25.85 8.37
CA ASN A 2 -27.15 24.49 7.94
C ASN A 2 -28.09 23.80 6.91
N HIS A 3 -29.40 24.03 6.97
CA HIS A 3 -30.34 23.45 5.99
C HIS A 3 -30.12 24.01 4.57
N LEU A 4 -29.94 25.33 4.45
CA LEU A 4 -29.69 25.96 3.13
C LEU A 4 -28.37 25.50 2.52
N ALA A 5 -27.30 25.40 3.32
CA ALA A 5 -26.00 24.91 2.84
C ALA A 5 -26.06 23.45 2.35
N LYS A 6 -26.91 22.62 2.96
CA LYS A 6 -27.13 21.23 2.54
C LYS A 6 -27.86 21.15 1.18
N HIS A 7 -28.88 22.02 0.99
CA HIS A 7 -29.58 22.08 -0.31
C HIS A 7 -28.68 22.59 -1.43
N VAL A 8 -27.81 23.55 -1.18
CA VAL A 8 -26.85 24.04 -2.18
C VAL A 8 -25.91 22.95 -2.66
N LYS A 9 -25.32 22.17 -1.74
CA LYS A 9 -24.43 21.06 -2.13
C LYS A 9 -25.17 19.96 -2.91
N LEU A 10 -26.42 19.66 -2.56
CA LEU A 10 -27.25 18.72 -3.32
C LEU A 10 -27.52 19.20 -4.73
N VAL A 11 -27.84 20.49 -4.91
CA VAL A 11 -28.03 21.08 -6.23
C VAL A 11 -26.73 21.08 -7.04
N GLN A 12 -25.60 21.41 -6.41
CA GLN A 12 -24.29 21.33 -7.07
C GLN A 12 -23.94 19.90 -7.50
N LEU A 13 -24.21 18.92 -6.64
CA LEU A 13 -24.05 17.50 -7.01
C LEU A 13 -24.97 17.11 -8.17
N GLY A 14 -26.22 17.55 -8.16
CA GLY A 14 -27.15 17.34 -9.28
C GLY A 14 -26.61 17.93 -10.60
N ILE A 15 -26.07 19.15 -10.56
CA ILE A 15 -25.46 19.79 -11.73
C ILE A 15 -24.26 18.99 -12.24
N VAL A 16 -23.39 18.51 -11.35
CA VAL A 16 -22.24 17.69 -11.73
C VAL A 16 -22.66 16.36 -12.33
N LEU A 17 -23.66 15.69 -11.76
CA LEU A 17 -24.16 14.42 -12.30
C LEU A 17 -24.85 14.61 -13.66
N ILE A 18 -25.67 15.66 -13.82
CA ILE A 18 -26.28 15.97 -15.10
C ILE A 18 -25.21 16.29 -16.16
N GLY A 19 -24.18 17.05 -15.78
CA GLY A 19 -23.06 17.35 -16.68
C GLY A 19 -22.28 16.12 -17.10
N PHE A 20 -22.03 15.23 -16.17
CA PHE A 20 -21.37 13.96 -16.44
C PHE A 20 -22.19 13.08 -17.39
N VAL A 21 -23.48 12.90 -17.10
CA VAL A 21 -24.39 12.15 -18.00
C VAL A 21 -24.50 12.80 -19.36
N ALA A 22 -24.60 14.13 -19.44
CA ALA A 22 -24.64 14.84 -20.73
C ALA A 22 -23.35 14.63 -21.54
N LEU A 23 -22.18 14.65 -20.88
CA LEU A 23 -20.91 14.39 -21.55
C LEU A 23 -20.82 12.95 -22.05
N ILE A 24 -21.31 11.96 -21.29
CA ILE A 24 -21.38 10.55 -21.75
C ILE A 24 -22.35 10.41 -22.93
N LEU A 25 -23.55 10.98 -22.84
CA LEU A 25 -24.54 10.89 -23.91
C LEU A 25 -24.06 11.54 -25.20
N MET A 26 -23.31 12.63 -25.12
CA MET A 26 -22.69 13.27 -26.29
C MET A 26 -21.64 12.37 -26.95
N THR A 27 -20.94 11.52 -26.18
CA THR A 27 -19.98 10.53 -26.70
C THR A 27 -20.66 9.29 -27.24
N GLY A 28 -21.74 8.84 -26.62
CA GLY A 28 -22.46 7.62 -27.00
C GLY A 28 -23.14 7.65 -28.38
N GLN A 29 -23.17 8.82 -29.04
CA GLN A 29 -23.58 8.90 -30.43
C GLN A 29 -22.55 8.37 -31.46
N TYR A 30 -21.34 8.11 -30.97
CA TYR A 30 -20.23 7.57 -31.76
C TYR A 30 -19.92 6.18 -31.26
N SER A 31 -20.63 5.15 -31.65
CA SER A 31 -20.35 3.72 -31.38
C SER A 31 -19.18 3.42 -30.41
N ASP A 32 -19.18 2.33 -29.76
CA ASP A 32 -18.25 1.93 -28.69
C ASP A 32 -16.82 2.51 -28.84
N VAL A 33 -16.42 3.34 -27.86
CA VAL A 33 -15.08 3.96 -27.82
C VAL A 33 -13.98 2.92 -27.94
N ILE A 34 -14.24 1.71 -27.46
CA ILE A 34 -13.34 0.55 -27.56
C ILE A 34 -13.21 0.11 -29.02
N ASP A 35 -14.32 -0.02 -29.75
CA ASP A 35 -14.30 -0.43 -31.15
C ASP A 35 -13.62 0.62 -32.03
N VAL A 36 -13.82 1.90 -31.75
CA VAL A 36 -13.14 2.98 -32.45
C VAL A 36 -11.63 2.93 -32.22
N ARG A 37 -11.20 2.71 -30.98
CA ARG A 37 -9.80 2.59 -30.63
C ARG A 37 -9.14 1.36 -31.27
N ASP A 38 -9.80 0.21 -31.21
CA ASP A 38 -9.32 -1.03 -31.83
C ASP A 38 -9.29 -0.89 -33.35
N GLY A 39 -10.28 -0.23 -33.94
CA GLY A 39 -10.32 0.11 -35.36
C GLY A 39 -9.14 0.98 -35.77
N PHE A 40 -8.83 2.01 -34.98
CA PHE A 40 -7.68 2.87 -35.22
C PHE A 40 -6.36 2.07 -35.15
N THR A 41 -6.17 1.27 -34.11
CA THR A 41 -4.96 0.46 -33.96
C THR A 41 -4.78 -0.51 -35.13
N LYS A 42 -5.87 -1.14 -35.59
CA LYS A 42 -5.85 -2.01 -36.77
C LYS A 42 -5.56 -1.22 -38.06
N ALA A 43 -6.09 -0.02 -38.20
CA ALA A 43 -5.84 0.84 -39.36
C ALA A 43 -4.37 1.28 -39.41
N VAL A 44 -3.78 1.65 -38.27
CA VAL A 44 -2.35 1.99 -38.18
C VAL A 44 -1.47 0.77 -38.51
N GLN A 45 -1.82 -0.41 -38.01
CA GLN A 45 -1.07 -1.65 -38.30
C GLN A 45 -1.14 -2.05 -39.77
N LYS A 46 -2.23 -1.73 -40.47
CA LYS A 46 -2.37 -1.96 -41.90
C LYS A 46 -1.69 -0.93 -42.78
N GLY A 47 -1.12 0.13 -42.21
CA GLY A 47 -0.52 1.25 -42.96
C GLY A 47 -1.53 2.16 -43.64
N GLU A 48 -2.79 2.12 -43.26
CA GLU A 48 -3.81 3.06 -43.75
C GLU A 48 -3.47 4.45 -43.21
N ILE A 49 -3.67 5.48 -44.11
CA ILE A 49 -3.39 6.87 -43.75
C ILE A 49 -4.45 7.32 -42.75
N VAL A 50 -4.08 7.45 -41.51
CA VAL A 50 -4.92 8.06 -40.49
C VAL A 50 -4.62 9.54 -40.47
N ALA A 51 -5.62 10.37 -40.70
CA ALA A 51 -5.46 11.83 -40.68
C ALA A 51 -5.14 12.27 -39.24
N VAL A 52 -3.96 12.88 -39.04
CA VAL A 52 -3.62 13.61 -37.83
C VAL A 52 -4.14 15.04 -38.01
N VAL A 53 -5.17 15.39 -37.27
CA VAL A 53 -5.84 16.70 -37.43
C VAL A 53 -5.61 17.47 -36.13
N GLY A 54 -5.01 18.64 -36.21
CA GLY A 54 -4.89 19.58 -35.10
C GLY A 54 -6.27 20.10 -34.65
N ALA A 55 -6.42 20.49 -33.38
CA ALA A 55 -7.75 20.91 -32.92
C ALA A 55 -8.24 22.22 -33.51
N SER A 56 -7.34 23.11 -33.93
CA SER A 56 -7.73 24.33 -34.66
C SER A 56 -8.38 24.00 -36.00
N GLU A 57 -7.85 22.98 -36.70
CA GLU A 57 -8.42 22.49 -37.95
C GLU A 57 -9.76 21.79 -37.75
N SER A 58 -9.84 20.95 -36.68
CA SER A 58 -11.08 20.24 -36.33
C SER A 58 -12.19 21.20 -35.89
N LEU A 59 -11.85 22.26 -35.15
CA LEU A 59 -12.79 23.33 -34.80
C LEU A 59 -13.22 24.10 -36.03
N GLY A 60 -12.30 24.37 -36.94
CA GLY A 60 -12.61 24.95 -38.26
C GLY A 60 -13.55 24.06 -39.07
N MET A 61 -13.30 22.76 -39.12
CA MET A 61 -14.17 21.80 -39.80
C MET A 61 -15.57 21.73 -39.20
N ILE A 62 -15.70 21.76 -37.89
CA ILE A 62 -17.00 21.77 -37.18
C ILE A 62 -17.76 23.09 -37.51
N LEU A 63 -17.08 24.22 -37.45
CA LEU A 63 -17.69 25.54 -37.73
C LEU A 63 -18.09 25.70 -39.20
N THR A 64 -17.40 25.02 -40.11
CA THR A 64 -17.72 25.00 -41.54
C THR A 64 -18.70 23.89 -41.96
N GLY A 65 -19.16 23.08 -41.01
CA GLY A 65 -20.07 21.98 -41.26
C GLY A 65 -19.40 20.74 -41.87
N GLN A 66 -18.08 20.67 -41.94
CA GLN A 66 -17.33 19.50 -42.36
C GLN A 66 -17.16 18.54 -41.18
N LEU A 67 -17.39 17.25 -41.39
CA LEU A 67 -17.15 16.24 -40.37
C LEU A 67 -15.65 15.91 -40.35
N PRO A 68 -14.98 16.06 -39.20
CA PRO A 68 -13.61 15.64 -39.07
C PRO A 68 -13.47 14.09 -39.18
N PRO A 69 -12.28 13.58 -39.50
CA PRO A 69 -12.09 12.17 -39.68
C PRO A 69 -12.48 11.36 -38.42
N GLN A 70 -13.00 10.18 -38.62
CA GLN A 70 -13.53 9.31 -37.54
C GLN A 70 -12.44 8.89 -36.56
N PHE A 71 -11.20 8.78 -37.00
CA PHE A 71 -10.06 8.46 -36.18
C PHE A 71 -9.11 9.64 -36.09
N VAL A 72 -8.94 10.17 -34.91
CA VAL A 72 -8.00 11.26 -34.63
C VAL A 72 -7.04 10.82 -33.54
N ARG A 73 -5.75 10.78 -33.87
CA ARG A 73 -4.68 10.62 -32.92
C ARG A 73 -4.28 11.99 -32.41
N ILE A 74 -4.07 12.09 -31.10
CA ILE A 74 -3.43 13.22 -30.45
C ILE A 74 -1.97 12.83 -30.25
N PRO A 75 -1.03 13.33 -31.11
CA PRO A 75 0.36 12.87 -31.06
C PRO A 75 1.03 13.15 -29.72
N GLU A 76 0.66 14.28 -29.10
CA GLU A 76 1.30 14.80 -27.91
C GLU A 76 0.93 14.01 -26.65
N LEU A 77 -0.26 13.41 -26.60
CA LEU A 77 -0.79 12.71 -25.42
C LEU A 77 -0.90 11.20 -25.63
N ASN A 78 -0.57 10.72 -26.79
CA ASN A 78 -0.56 9.32 -27.22
C ASN A 78 -1.85 8.53 -26.91
N PHE A 79 -3.00 9.23 -26.76
CA PHE A 79 -4.29 8.60 -26.62
C PHE A 79 -5.30 9.09 -27.65
N TYR A 80 -6.29 8.25 -27.93
CA TYR A 80 -7.30 8.49 -28.93
C TYR A 80 -8.50 9.16 -28.31
N ASN A 81 -8.94 10.26 -28.92
CA ASN A 81 -10.18 10.90 -28.52
C ASN A 81 -11.22 10.74 -29.65
N PRO A 82 -12.09 9.74 -29.59
CA PRO A 82 -13.14 9.53 -30.58
C PRO A 82 -14.14 10.67 -30.61
N VAL A 83 -14.07 11.54 -29.62
CA VAL A 83 -15.04 12.63 -29.41
C VAL A 83 -14.57 13.96 -29.94
N PHE A 84 -13.56 13.96 -30.75
CA PHE A 84 -12.98 15.19 -31.28
C PHE A 84 -13.99 16.05 -32.06
N ASN A 85 -14.96 15.41 -32.69
CA ASN A 85 -16.07 16.05 -33.41
C ASN A 85 -16.96 16.91 -32.52
N ALA A 86 -17.02 16.58 -31.22
CA ALA A 86 -17.83 17.28 -30.24
C ALA A 86 -17.00 18.17 -29.28
N SER A 87 -15.70 18.35 -29.52
CA SER A 87 -14.82 19.06 -28.62
C SER A 87 -15.32 20.45 -28.24
N ALA A 88 -15.80 21.23 -29.18
CA ALA A 88 -16.38 22.56 -28.90
C ALA A 88 -17.65 22.47 -28.05
N ILE A 89 -18.48 21.44 -28.28
CA ILE A 89 -19.72 21.18 -27.52
C ILE A 89 -19.35 20.73 -26.08
N TYR A 90 -18.33 19.94 -25.93
CA TYR A 90 -17.87 19.54 -24.58
C TYR A 90 -17.34 20.71 -23.77
N ILE A 91 -16.51 21.54 -24.37
CA ILE A 91 -16.01 22.75 -23.73
C ILE A 91 -17.17 23.65 -23.34
N LEU A 92 -18.08 23.91 -24.24
CA LEU A 92 -19.25 24.74 -24.01
C LEU A 92 -20.12 24.17 -22.91
N THR A 93 -20.37 22.87 -22.94
CA THR A 93 -21.15 22.16 -21.92
C THR A 93 -20.46 22.23 -20.56
N ALA A 94 -19.16 21.93 -20.49
CA ALA A 94 -18.38 22.04 -19.26
C ALA A 94 -18.37 23.47 -18.70
N LEU A 95 -18.25 24.48 -19.55
CA LEU A 95 -18.34 25.90 -19.17
C LEU A 95 -19.74 26.26 -18.65
N LEU A 96 -20.81 25.79 -19.28
CA LEU A 96 -22.19 26.03 -18.83
C LEU A 96 -22.45 25.35 -17.45
N PHE A 97 -21.98 24.13 -17.25
CA PHE A 97 -22.09 23.47 -15.94
C PHE A 97 -21.29 24.16 -14.87
N MET A 98 -20.07 24.62 -15.15
CA MET A 98 -19.29 25.43 -14.24
C MET A 98 -19.95 26.78 -13.94
N ALA A 99 -20.52 27.43 -14.93
CA ALA A 99 -21.33 28.63 -14.72
C ALA A 99 -22.54 28.35 -13.82
N GLY A 100 -23.21 27.21 -14.01
CA GLY A 100 -24.31 26.78 -13.17
C GLY A 100 -23.88 26.59 -11.69
N LEU A 101 -22.72 25.97 -11.45
CA LEU A 101 -22.14 25.84 -10.13
C LEU A 101 -21.83 27.20 -9.49
N MET A 102 -21.31 28.14 -10.29
CA MET A 102 -21.04 29.51 -9.85
C MET A 102 -22.31 30.27 -9.48
N VAL A 103 -23.32 30.22 -10.37
CA VAL A 103 -24.63 30.87 -10.15
C VAL A 103 -25.27 30.29 -8.89
N ASN A 104 -25.24 28.97 -8.69
CA ASN A 104 -25.81 28.37 -7.48
C ASN A 104 -25.04 28.77 -6.22
N ASN A 105 -23.72 28.88 -6.29
CA ASN A 105 -22.90 29.40 -5.18
C ASN A 105 -23.18 30.88 -4.89
N TYR A 106 -23.45 31.67 -5.92
CA TYR A 106 -23.85 33.04 -5.82
C TYR A 106 -25.24 33.20 -5.17
N TYR A 107 -26.25 32.42 -5.64
CA TYR A 107 -27.59 32.45 -5.07
C TYR A 107 -27.61 32.12 -3.59
N SER A 108 -26.81 31.15 -3.16
CA SER A 108 -26.71 30.79 -1.75
C SER A 108 -26.15 31.92 -0.88
N LYS A 109 -25.29 32.76 -1.43
CA LYS A 109 -24.69 33.90 -0.72
C LYS A 109 -25.55 35.15 -0.74
N ILE A 110 -26.29 35.42 -1.82
CA ILE A 110 -27.25 36.54 -1.89
C ILE A 110 -28.32 36.41 -0.81
N HIS A 111 -28.86 35.22 -0.61
CA HIS A 111 -29.90 35.02 0.40
C HIS A 111 -29.41 35.31 1.83
N SER A 112 -28.07 35.32 2.01
CA SER A 112 -27.46 35.59 3.34
C SER A 112 -26.97 37.05 3.52
N SER A 113 -26.77 37.85 2.42
CA SER A 113 -26.04 39.10 2.54
C SER A 113 -26.42 40.29 1.64
N LYS A 114 -27.48 40.20 0.84
CA LYS A 114 -27.96 41.28 -0.09
C LYS A 114 -26.85 41.92 -0.99
N ILE A 115 -25.88 41.15 -1.43
CA ILE A 115 -24.75 41.64 -2.25
C ILE A 115 -25.14 41.61 -3.75
N SER A 116 -24.83 42.65 -4.52
CA SER A 116 -25.07 42.68 -5.96
C SER A 116 -24.12 41.73 -6.74
N LEU A 117 -24.51 41.27 -7.94
CA LEU A 117 -23.69 40.38 -8.77
C LEU A 117 -22.33 41.05 -9.10
N ALA A 118 -22.33 42.32 -9.38
CA ALA A 118 -21.12 43.08 -9.70
C ALA A 118 -20.16 43.14 -8.51
N ASP A 119 -20.68 43.41 -7.29
CA ASP A 119 -19.87 43.43 -6.06
C ASP A 119 -19.35 42.04 -5.71
N TRP A 120 -20.11 40.98 -6.02
CA TRP A 120 -19.64 39.63 -5.79
C TRP A 120 -18.50 39.25 -6.78
N CYS A 121 -18.64 39.58 -8.04
CA CYS A 121 -17.62 39.34 -9.07
C CYS A 121 -16.32 40.09 -8.74
N THR A 122 -16.41 41.35 -8.35
CA THR A 122 -15.22 42.15 -8.00
C THR A 122 -14.53 41.65 -6.73
N ARG A 123 -15.29 41.23 -5.71
CA ARG A 123 -14.73 40.65 -4.47
C ARG A 123 -14.19 39.24 -4.65
N ASN A 124 -14.66 38.49 -5.63
CA ASN A 124 -14.27 37.11 -5.87
C ASN A 124 -13.57 36.90 -7.21
N TRP A 125 -12.99 37.97 -7.78
CA TRP A 125 -12.29 37.92 -9.07
C TRP A 125 -11.26 36.80 -9.13
N GLY A 126 -10.47 36.58 -8.07
CA GLY A 126 -9.52 35.48 -7.96
C GLY A 126 -10.17 34.09 -8.01
N LYS A 127 -11.40 33.94 -7.48
CA LYS A 127 -12.16 32.68 -7.57
C LYS A 127 -12.74 32.47 -8.96
N LEU A 128 -13.21 33.55 -9.60
CA LEU A 128 -13.69 33.52 -10.98
C LEU A 128 -12.55 33.06 -11.91
N PHE A 129 -11.38 33.64 -11.77
CA PHE A 129 -10.18 33.25 -12.51
C PHE A 129 -9.83 31.78 -12.29
N GLN A 130 -9.91 31.28 -11.04
CA GLN A 130 -9.70 29.87 -10.72
C GLN A 130 -10.72 28.95 -11.37
N TYR A 131 -11.99 29.34 -11.49
CA TYR A 131 -13.01 28.57 -12.20
C TYR A 131 -12.74 28.52 -13.70
N VAL A 132 -12.30 29.63 -14.28
CA VAL A 132 -11.88 29.68 -15.68
C VAL A 132 -10.68 28.77 -15.92
N LEU A 133 -9.71 28.78 -15.00
CA LEU A 133 -8.54 27.90 -15.09
C LEU A 133 -8.92 26.42 -15.05
N ILE A 134 -9.87 26.02 -14.18
CA ILE A 134 -10.37 24.63 -14.14
C ILE A 134 -11.09 24.27 -15.44
N ALA A 135 -11.92 25.18 -15.96
CA ALA A 135 -12.60 24.95 -17.23
C ALA A 135 -11.60 24.86 -18.40
N MET A 136 -10.54 25.66 -18.37
CA MET A 136 -9.45 25.58 -19.36
C MET A 136 -8.66 24.26 -19.21
N LEU A 137 -8.31 23.83 -17.98
CA LEU A 137 -7.64 22.54 -17.75
C LEU A 137 -8.51 21.37 -18.22
N GLY A 138 -9.81 21.38 -17.94
CA GLY A 138 -10.75 20.42 -18.50
C GLY A 138 -10.82 20.50 -20.04
N GLY A 139 -10.75 21.71 -20.59
CA GLY A 139 -10.72 21.96 -22.03
C GLY A 139 -9.44 21.49 -22.73
N LEU A 140 -8.28 21.52 -22.05
CA LEU A 140 -7.00 21.04 -22.60
C LEU A 140 -7.06 19.57 -23.06
N PHE A 141 -7.86 18.74 -22.40
CA PHE A 141 -8.03 17.34 -22.78
C PHE A 141 -9.05 17.14 -23.91
N VAL A 142 -9.87 18.12 -24.13
CA VAL A 142 -10.90 18.08 -25.18
C VAL A 142 -10.42 18.74 -26.46
N VAL A 143 -9.46 19.65 -26.35
CA VAL A 143 -8.94 20.43 -27.48
C VAL A 143 -7.42 20.29 -27.57
N PRO A 144 -6.93 19.32 -28.35
CA PRO A 144 -5.48 19.07 -28.49
C PRO A 144 -4.68 20.31 -28.93
N SER A 145 -5.26 21.19 -29.73
CA SER A 145 -4.59 22.44 -30.14
C SER A 145 -4.36 23.42 -28.97
N LEU A 146 -5.12 23.31 -27.87
CA LEU A 146 -4.80 24.07 -26.66
C LEU A 146 -3.57 23.47 -25.97
N VAL A 147 -3.41 22.16 -26.06
CA VAL A 147 -2.22 21.50 -25.54
C VAL A 147 -0.98 21.91 -26.36
N THR A 148 -1.04 21.83 -27.67
CA THR A 148 0.05 22.27 -28.56
C THR A 148 0.34 23.74 -28.42
N TRP A 149 -0.66 24.58 -28.26
CA TRP A 149 -0.48 26.02 -28.06
C TRP A 149 0.20 26.36 -26.73
N PHE A 150 -0.12 25.64 -25.63
CA PHE A 150 0.46 25.88 -24.32
C PHE A 150 1.86 25.26 -24.18
N PHE A 151 2.10 24.09 -24.75
CA PHE A 151 3.31 23.30 -24.53
C PHE A 151 4.24 23.25 -25.75
N GLY A 152 3.80 23.85 -26.89
CA GLY A 152 4.51 23.82 -28.16
C GLY A 152 4.30 22.51 -28.91
N GLU A 153 4.64 22.52 -30.21
CA GLU A 153 4.74 21.26 -30.96
C GLU A 153 5.97 20.51 -30.45
N PRO A 154 5.83 19.27 -30.00
CA PRO A 154 7.00 18.49 -29.61
C PRO A 154 7.84 18.23 -30.87
N GLU A 155 9.00 18.86 -30.91
CA GLU A 155 10.06 18.46 -31.84
C GLU A 155 10.46 17.04 -31.47
N THR A 156 9.77 16.05 -32.01
CA THR A 156 9.96 14.63 -31.75
C THR A 156 9.42 14.11 -30.40
N SER A 157 8.98 12.87 -30.39
CA SER A 157 8.38 12.05 -29.34
C SER A 157 9.01 12.07 -27.93
N SER A 158 10.08 12.79 -27.72
CA SER A 158 10.90 12.68 -26.51
C SER A 158 10.44 13.53 -25.31
N PHE A 159 9.68 14.61 -25.53
CA PHE A 159 9.30 15.51 -24.42
C PHE A 159 8.26 14.90 -23.48
N TRP A 160 7.40 14.02 -23.99
CA TRP A 160 6.32 13.38 -23.24
C TRP A 160 6.61 11.92 -22.88
N ASP A 161 7.76 11.39 -23.30
CA ASP A 161 8.18 10.05 -22.95
C ASP A 161 8.82 10.05 -21.54
N MET A 162 7.98 10.36 -20.55
CA MET A 162 8.40 10.41 -19.13
C MET A 162 9.13 9.12 -18.69
N PRO A 163 8.73 7.91 -19.10
CA PRO A 163 9.48 6.70 -18.80
C PRO A 163 10.93 6.73 -19.27
N VAL A 164 11.17 7.21 -20.49
CA VAL A 164 12.53 7.36 -21.05
C VAL A 164 13.32 8.40 -20.28
N ILE A 165 12.72 9.56 -20.02
CA ILE A 165 13.37 10.64 -19.23
C ILE A 165 13.79 10.15 -17.84
N VAL A 166 12.91 9.40 -17.15
CA VAL A 166 13.22 8.86 -15.82
C VAL A 166 14.29 7.78 -15.92
N THR A 167 14.27 6.95 -16.95
CA THR A 167 15.27 5.92 -17.21
C THR A 167 16.63 6.56 -17.54
N ASP A 168 16.65 7.58 -18.40
CA ASP A 168 17.88 8.31 -18.75
C ASP A 168 18.46 9.05 -17.55
N PHE A 169 17.60 9.64 -16.71
CA PHE A 169 18.05 10.26 -15.46
C PHE A 169 18.65 9.22 -14.50
N ALA A 170 18.04 8.04 -14.40
CA ALA A 170 18.60 6.96 -13.60
C ALA A 170 19.93 6.46 -14.16
N ASN A 171 20.05 6.31 -15.49
CA ASN A 171 21.30 5.97 -16.17
C ASN A 171 22.38 7.05 -15.95
N PHE A 172 21.99 8.32 -16.03
CA PHE A 172 22.92 9.42 -15.71
C PHE A 172 23.44 9.33 -14.26
N LEU A 173 22.56 9.03 -13.31
CA LEU A 173 22.98 8.83 -11.91
C LEU A 173 23.89 7.62 -11.75
N MET A 174 23.64 6.53 -12.49
CA MET A 174 24.41 5.29 -12.38
C MET A 174 25.81 5.38 -13.01
N TYR A 175 25.94 6.09 -14.14
CA TYR A 175 27.16 6.02 -14.94
C TYR A 175 27.92 7.35 -15.04
N HIS A 176 27.25 8.49 -14.84
CA HIS A 176 27.84 9.80 -15.13
C HIS A 176 27.90 10.73 -13.92
N CYS A 177 27.17 10.44 -12.85
CA CYS A 177 27.14 11.29 -11.67
C CYS A 177 28.31 10.97 -10.73
N PHE A 178 29.33 11.85 -10.71
CA PHE A 178 30.60 11.63 -10.00
C PHE A 178 31.32 10.36 -10.48
N PRO A 179 31.80 10.34 -11.75
CA PRO A 179 32.43 9.16 -12.32
C PRO A 179 33.71 8.78 -11.54
N ILE A 180 33.89 7.50 -11.32
CA ILE A 180 35.05 6.88 -10.69
C ILE A 180 35.43 5.65 -11.47
N GLU A 181 36.73 5.35 -11.53
CA GLU A 181 37.25 4.13 -12.12
C GLU A 181 37.40 3.06 -11.01
N ILE A 182 36.85 1.90 -11.21
CA ILE A 182 36.94 0.78 -10.27
C ILE A 182 37.63 -0.37 -10.95
N TYR A 183 38.65 -0.93 -10.29
CA TYR A 183 39.33 -2.12 -10.75
C TYR A 183 38.43 -3.36 -10.55
N ASP A 184 38.07 -4.03 -11.64
CA ASP A 184 37.39 -5.33 -11.60
C ASP A 184 38.44 -6.46 -11.62
N PRO A 185 38.55 -7.24 -10.53
CA PRO A 185 39.54 -8.32 -10.46
C PRO A 185 39.18 -9.53 -11.32
N GLU A 186 37.93 -9.65 -11.83
CA GLU A 186 37.53 -10.75 -12.72
C GLU A 186 37.97 -10.50 -14.18
N ILE A 187 37.98 -9.21 -14.59
CA ILE A 187 38.35 -8.81 -15.97
C ILE A 187 39.78 -8.27 -16.01
N GLU A 188 40.38 -8.01 -14.84
CA GLU A 188 41.69 -7.36 -14.68
C GLU A 188 41.81 -5.97 -15.35
N GLU A 189 40.69 -5.28 -15.58
CA GLU A 189 40.58 -3.96 -16.17
C GLU A 189 39.83 -2.98 -15.23
N PHE A 190 39.98 -1.68 -15.51
CA PHE A 190 39.23 -0.64 -14.82
C PHE A 190 37.93 -0.38 -15.57
N GLU A 191 36.81 -0.48 -14.86
CA GLU A 191 35.49 -0.11 -15.37
C GLU A 191 35.10 1.29 -14.89
N ASP A 192 34.50 2.06 -15.79
CA ASP A 192 33.86 3.33 -15.44
C ASP A 192 32.58 3.08 -14.63
N SER A 193 32.52 3.61 -13.42
CA SER A 193 31.36 3.58 -12.56
C SER A 193 31.09 4.96 -11.98
N ALA A 194 29.99 5.15 -11.28
CA ALA A 194 29.67 6.39 -10.60
C ALA A 194 29.58 6.19 -9.08
N LEU A 195 30.09 7.16 -8.32
CA LEU A 195 30.04 7.12 -6.86
C LEU A 195 28.61 6.96 -6.34
N VAL A 196 27.63 7.56 -7.03
CA VAL A 196 26.19 7.45 -6.71
C VAL A 196 25.68 6.01 -6.88
N PHE A 197 26.34 5.20 -7.70
CA PHE A 197 26.01 3.79 -7.88
C PHE A 197 26.80 2.86 -6.93
N GLU A 198 28.03 3.19 -6.62
CA GLU A 198 28.87 2.38 -5.74
C GLU A 198 28.49 2.48 -4.25
N ILE A 199 27.98 3.63 -3.80
CA ILE A 199 27.44 3.76 -2.43
C ILE A 199 26.26 2.78 -2.21
N PRO A 200 25.22 2.72 -3.06
CA PRO A 200 24.21 1.67 -3.02
C PRO A 200 24.76 0.24 -3.02
N ARG A 201 25.76 -0.07 -3.86
CA ARG A 201 26.39 -1.40 -3.88
C ARG A 201 27.10 -1.73 -2.57
N GLY A 202 27.82 -0.77 -1.97
CA GLY A 202 28.43 -0.95 -0.65
C GLY A 202 27.41 -1.17 0.47
N ILE A 203 26.29 -0.45 0.44
CA ILE A 203 25.16 -0.68 1.38
C ILE A 203 24.57 -2.08 1.15
N SER A 204 24.37 -2.46 -0.11
CA SER A 204 23.88 -3.78 -0.50
C SER A 204 24.76 -4.90 0.03
N ALA A 205 26.08 -4.83 -0.19
CA ALA A 205 27.05 -5.81 0.31
C ALA A 205 27.04 -5.91 1.85
N THR A 206 26.95 -4.78 2.54
CA THR A 206 26.88 -4.74 4.01
C THR A 206 25.59 -5.41 4.52
N LEU A 207 24.46 -5.15 3.90
CA LEU A 207 23.19 -5.77 4.26
C LEU A 207 23.17 -7.26 3.95
N LEU A 208 23.71 -7.66 2.81
CA LEU A 208 23.86 -9.06 2.44
C LEU A 208 24.69 -9.80 3.48
N PHE A 209 25.85 -9.26 3.83
CA PHE A 209 26.70 -9.84 4.89
C PHE A 209 25.95 -9.99 6.22
N ALA A 210 25.17 -8.99 6.62
CA ALA A 210 24.38 -9.05 7.84
C ALA A 210 23.28 -10.11 7.78
N ILE A 211 22.58 -10.23 6.66
CA ILE A 211 21.55 -11.25 6.45
C ILE A 211 22.17 -12.64 6.44
N GLU A 212 23.26 -12.85 5.72
CA GLU A 212 23.98 -14.12 5.67
C GLU A 212 24.54 -14.51 7.03
N PHE A 213 25.06 -13.58 7.79
CA PHE A 213 25.55 -13.83 9.14
C PHE A 213 24.41 -14.34 10.05
N ILE A 214 23.24 -13.73 10.04
CA ILE A 214 22.08 -14.22 10.81
C ILE A 214 21.61 -15.59 10.27
N ARG A 215 21.60 -15.76 8.95
CA ARG A 215 21.24 -17.03 8.30
C ARG A 215 22.21 -18.15 8.69
N GLU A 216 23.50 -17.87 8.74
CA GLU A 216 24.50 -18.84 9.19
C GLU A 216 24.30 -19.25 10.67
N ILE A 217 23.98 -18.30 11.54
CA ILE A 217 23.63 -18.61 12.95
C ILE A 217 22.42 -19.54 13.01
N LEU A 218 21.40 -19.31 12.20
CA LEU A 218 20.14 -20.05 12.26
C LEU A 218 20.18 -21.38 11.49
N LEU A 219 20.93 -21.49 10.39
CA LEU A 219 20.84 -22.61 9.45
C LEU A 219 22.17 -23.29 9.11
N GLY A 220 23.24 -22.54 8.88
CA GLY A 220 24.48 -23.08 8.31
C GLY A 220 25.64 -23.25 9.28
N GLY A 221 25.55 -22.63 10.44
CA GLY A 221 26.66 -22.47 11.38
C GLY A 221 27.65 -21.42 10.93
N VAL A 222 28.18 -20.69 11.90
CA VAL A 222 29.11 -19.56 11.67
C VAL A 222 30.50 -20.09 11.35
N LYS A 223 31.11 -19.67 10.27
CA LYS A 223 32.52 -19.87 10.02
C LYS A 223 33.34 -19.06 11.04
N THR A 224 33.93 -19.74 12.02
CA THR A 224 34.81 -19.09 12.95
C THR A 224 36.25 -19.39 12.60
N ILE A 225 37.10 -18.36 12.62
CA ILE A 225 38.52 -18.50 12.62
C ILE A 225 38.86 -19.25 13.86
N VAL A 226 39.36 -20.46 13.82
CA VAL A 226 40.30 -21.04 14.75
C VAL A 226 40.34 -22.56 14.65
N THR A 227 41.28 -23.05 13.94
CA THR A 227 42.12 -24.07 14.53
C THR A 227 43.41 -23.39 14.95
N PHE A 228 43.63 -23.21 16.23
CA PHE A 228 44.81 -22.60 16.82
C PHE A 228 46.14 -23.36 16.51
N THR A 229 46.12 -24.27 15.58
CA THR A 229 47.23 -25.16 15.27
C THR A 229 47.99 -24.79 14.00
N SER A 230 47.52 -23.90 13.17
CA SER A 230 48.28 -23.41 12.03
C SER A 230 47.92 -21.94 11.74
N TRP A 231 48.95 -21.09 11.74
CA TRP A 231 48.87 -19.66 11.46
C TRP A 231 48.63 -19.35 9.96
N ASP A 232 48.09 -20.28 9.22
CA ASP A 232 47.71 -20.09 7.79
C ASP A 232 46.28 -19.60 7.70
N PHE A 233 46.13 -18.27 7.67
CA PHE A 233 44.87 -17.54 7.58
C PHE A 233 44.23 -17.59 6.19
N VAL A 234 44.86 -18.21 5.18
CA VAL A 234 44.47 -18.12 3.77
C VAL A 234 43.85 -19.41 3.23
N SER A 235 43.95 -20.52 3.93
CA SER A 235 43.40 -21.81 3.46
C SER A 235 41.95 -22.00 3.93
N GLU A 236 40.99 -22.10 3.01
CA GLU A 236 39.56 -22.41 3.28
C GLU A 236 39.35 -23.71 4.10
N ASN A 237 40.32 -24.63 4.09
CA ASN A 237 40.26 -25.91 4.79
C ASN A 237 40.47 -25.82 6.29
N ASN A 238 40.90 -24.67 6.82
CA ASN A 238 41.24 -24.48 8.24
C ASN A 238 40.12 -23.80 9.04
N TRP A 239 38.95 -23.54 8.44
CA TRP A 239 37.84 -22.91 9.10
C TRP A 239 36.93 -23.96 9.78
N ALA A 240 36.88 -23.97 11.10
CA ALA A 240 35.86 -24.71 11.82
C ALA A 240 34.52 -23.97 11.74
N ARG A 241 33.44 -24.68 11.38
CA ARG A 241 32.09 -24.16 11.47
C ARG A 241 31.48 -24.45 12.82
N TRP A 242 31.06 -23.41 13.52
CA TRP A 242 30.16 -23.60 14.67
C TRP A 242 28.82 -24.09 14.14
N PRO A 243 28.21 -25.13 14.76
CA PRO A 243 26.94 -25.62 14.28
C PRO A 243 25.85 -24.55 14.40
N ALA A 244 24.90 -24.57 13.47
CA ALA A 244 23.74 -23.71 13.51
C ALA A 244 22.94 -23.93 14.81
N LEU A 245 22.11 -22.95 15.16
CA LEU A 245 21.19 -23.08 16.28
C LEU A 245 20.18 -24.22 16.00
N PRO A 246 20.09 -25.25 16.88
CA PRO A 246 19.08 -26.27 16.69
C PRO A 246 17.67 -25.69 16.74
N TRP A 247 16.76 -26.30 15.97
CA TRP A 247 15.37 -25.87 16.02
C TRP A 247 14.76 -25.94 17.44
N THR A 248 15.17 -26.89 18.24
CA THR A 248 14.74 -27.06 19.64
C THR A 248 15.14 -25.88 20.53
N VAL A 249 16.32 -25.29 20.28
CA VAL A 249 16.84 -24.12 21.01
C VAL A 249 16.08 -22.87 20.63
N VAL A 250 15.86 -22.66 19.33
CA VAL A 250 15.08 -21.52 18.82
C VAL A 250 13.64 -21.61 19.33
N THR A 251 13.03 -22.79 19.28
CA THR A 251 11.69 -23.06 19.82
C THR A 251 11.62 -22.78 21.31
N GLY A 252 12.57 -23.33 22.10
CA GLY A 252 12.65 -23.09 23.55
C GLY A 252 12.83 -21.62 23.89
N GLY A 253 13.65 -20.91 23.10
CA GLY A 253 13.84 -19.46 23.19
C GLY A 253 12.56 -18.67 22.91
N ALA A 254 11.85 -19.00 21.85
CA ALA A 254 10.58 -18.35 21.49
C ALA A 254 9.49 -18.59 22.57
N ILE A 255 9.40 -19.82 23.10
CA ILE A 255 8.47 -20.16 24.18
C ILE A 255 8.79 -19.35 25.45
N LEU A 256 10.07 -19.32 25.84
CA LEU A 256 10.50 -18.57 27.02
C LEU A 256 10.26 -17.07 26.86
N LEU A 257 10.57 -16.51 25.67
CA LEU A 257 10.31 -15.11 25.37
C LEU A 257 8.81 -14.80 25.47
N GLY A 258 7.96 -15.64 24.88
CA GLY A 258 6.51 -15.50 24.97
C GLY A 258 6.01 -15.56 26.42
N TYR A 259 6.55 -16.47 27.22
CA TYR A 259 6.21 -16.58 28.64
C TYR A 259 6.60 -15.34 29.45
N VAL A 260 7.78 -14.80 29.21
CA VAL A 260 8.31 -13.61 29.91
C VAL A 260 7.54 -12.34 29.53
N LEU A 261 7.05 -12.24 28.30
CA LEU A 261 6.37 -11.05 27.81
C LEU A 261 4.88 -11.01 28.20
N GLN A 262 4.15 -12.10 28.02
CA GLN A 262 2.69 -12.11 28.20
C GLN A 262 2.17 -13.36 28.93
N GLY A 263 3.05 -14.28 29.34
CA GLY A 263 2.69 -15.47 30.10
C GLY A 263 2.30 -16.67 29.23
N ARG A 264 1.47 -17.58 29.81
CA ARG A 264 1.22 -18.91 29.24
C ARG A 264 0.59 -18.88 27.82
N GLY A 265 -0.30 -17.94 27.55
CA GLY A 265 -1.01 -17.90 26.26
C GLY A 265 -0.06 -17.67 25.06
N LEU A 266 0.86 -16.69 25.20
CA LEU A 266 1.85 -16.39 24.16
C LEU A 266 2.92 -17.47 24.06
N ALA A 267 3.28 -18.11 25.20
CA ALA A 267 4.19 -19.26 25.22
C ALA A 267 3.62 -20.46 24.44
N ILE A 268 2.33 -20.75 24.60
CA ILE A 268 1.64 -21.83 23.85
C ILE A 268 1.59 -21.50 22.34
N LEU A 269 1.28 -20.24 21.99
CA LEU A 269 1.29 -19.79 20.59
C LEU A 269 2.70 -19.96 19.97
N ALA A 270 3.74 -19.56 20.70
CA ALA A 270 5.12 -19.68 20.25
C ALA A 270 5.52 -21.17 20.08
N ALA A 271 5.13 -22.04 21.02
CA ALA A 271 5.35 -23.47 20.92
C ALA A 271 4.64 -24.05 19.69
N PHE A 272 3.36 -23.72 19.52
CA PHE A 272 2.57 -24.24 18.40
C PHE A 272 3.17 -23.80 17.05
N ALA A 273 3.46 -22.51 16.88
CA ALA A 273 3.99 -21.97 15.64
C ALA A 273 5.34 -22.58 15.26
N THR A 274 6.29 -22.63 16.20
CA THR A 274 7.65 -23.12 15.91
C THR A 274 7.71 -24.63 15.75
N ILE A 275 6.93 -25.38 16.53
CA ILE A 275 6.82 -26.85 16.42
C ILE A 275 6.14 -27.22 15.08
N TYR A 276 5.07 -26.51 14.71
CA TYR A 276 4.40 -26.70 13.42
C TYR A 276 5.42 -26.57 12.27
N ILE A 277 6.11 -25.42 12.20
CA ILE A 277 7.10 -25.13 11.15
C ILE A 277 8.17 -26.22 11.08
N SER A 278 8.62 -26.72 12.23
CA SER A 278 9.67 -27.75 12.31
C SER A 278 9.18 -29.13 11.83
N ILE A 279 8.00 -29.55 12.28
CA ILE A 279 7.43 -30.88 11.95
C ILE A 279 7.03 -30.96 10.48
N PHE A 280 6.50 -29.86 9.94
CA PHE A 280 6.07 -29.81 8.53
C PHE A 280 7.22 -29.50 7.56
N GLY A 281 8.49 -29.59 8.00
CA GLY A 281 9.66 -29.47 7.12
C GLY A 281 9.92 -28.06 6.57
N GLN A 282 9.19 -27.06 7.04
CA GLN A 282 9.30 -25.67 6.57
C GLN A 282 10.27 -24.82 7.41
N TRP A 283 11.16 -25.49 8.19
CA TRP A 283 12.11 -24.82 9.05
C TRP A 283 13.09 -23.94 8.29
N GLN A 284 13.74 -24.50 7.27
CA GLN A 284 14.75 -23.78 6.50
C GLN A 284 14.18 -22.50 5.85
N PRO A 285 13.13 -22.54 5.02
CA PRO A 285 12.61 -21.32 4.40
C PRO A 285 12.02 -20.34 5.43
N SER A 286 11.56 -20.83 6.58
CA SER A 286 11.10 -19.99 7.70
C SER A 286 12.24 -19.21 8.34
N MET A 287 13.38 -19.84 8.56
CA MET A 287 14.56 -19.19 9.14
C MET A 287 15.22 -18.23 8.14
N GLU A 288 15.18 -18.53 6.84
CA GLU A 288 15.59 -17.60 5.78
C GLU A 288 14.74 -16.32 5.83
N THR A 289 13.40 -16.45 5.87
CA THR A 289 12.50 -15.31 6.03
C THR A 289 12.74 -14.56 7.34
N LEU A 290 12.97 -15.27 8.44
CA LEU A 290 13.24 -14.66 9.75
C LEU A 290 14.57 -13.90 9.76
N SER A 291 15.63 -14.42 9.14
CA SER A 291 16.93 -13.74 9.04
C SER A 291 16.81 -12.40 8.33
N PHE A 292 16.02 -12.37 7.25
CA PHE A 292 15.70 -11.16 6.50
C PHE A 292 14.97 -10.12 7.37
N VAL A 293 13.90 -10.53 8.07
CA VAL A 293 13.11 -9.63 8.93
C VAL A 293 13.92 -9.11 10.11
N LEU A 294 14.78 -9.93 10.69
CA LEU A 294 15.65 -9.55 11.82
C LEU A 294 16.68 -8.46 11.48
N ILE A 295 16.98 -8.26 10.19
CA ILE A 295 17.83 -7.15 9.73
C ILE A 295 16.99 -5.98 9.28
N ALA A 296 15.98 -6.21 8.45
CA ALA A 296 15.17 -5.14 7.87
C ALA A 296 14.37 -4.36 8.93
N ALA A 297 13.79 -5.04 9.93
CA ALA A 297 12.96 -4.38 10.94
C ALA A 297 13.76 -3.44 11.88
N PRO A 298 14.92 -3.83 12.45
CA PRO A 298 15.74 -2.90 13.22
C PRO A 298 16.29 -1.73 12.38
N ALA A 299 16.68 -1.98 11.13
CA ALA A 299 17.15 -0.91 10.24
C ALA A 299 16.02 0.12 9.99
N SER A 300 14.82 -0.35 9.66
CA SER A 300 13.63 0.51 9.49
C SER A 300 13.27 1.25 10.77
N PHE A 301 13.42 0.61 11.94
CA PHE A 301 13.19 1.26 13.24
C PHE A 301 14.15 2.40 13.48
N VAL A 302 15.45 2.18 13.27
CA VAL A 302 16.49 3.22 13.48
C VAL A 302 16.27 4.39 12.54
N LEU A 303 16.03 4.13 11.25
CA LEU A 303 15.73 5.18 10.27
C LEU A 303 14.43 5.91 10.62
N GLY A 304 13.37 5.18 10.91
CA GLY A 304 12.06 5.75 11.21
C GLY A 304 12.07 6.60 12.48
N LEU A 305 12.76 6.15 13.53
CA LEU A 305 12.95 6.93 14.76
C LEU A 305 13.76 8.18 14.49
N SER A 306 14.86 8.07 13.75
CA SER A 306 15.77 9.19 13.44
C SER A 306 15.05 10.29 12.65
N PHE A 307 14.41 9.93 11.55
CA PHE A 307 13.65 10.88 10.73
C PHE A 307 12.41 11.42 11.46
N GLY A 308 11.74 10.61 12.29
CA GLY A 308 10.60 11.05 13.10
C GLY A 308 10.99 12.08 14.16
N VAL A 309 12.13 11.88 14.84
CA VAL A 309 12.71 12.86 15.77
C VAL A 309 13.15 14.12 15.03
N TRP A 310 13.73 13.98 13.84
CA TRP A 310 14.14 15.12 13.03
C TRP A 310 12.94 15.96 12.57
N ALA A 311 11.87 15.32 12.11
CA ALA A 311 10.62 15.99 11.77
C ALA A 311 9.96 16.70 12.97
N TYR A 312 10.02 16.08 14.16
CA TYR A 312 9.54 16.72 15.39
C TYR A 312 10.29 18.01 15.73
N LYS A 313 11.63 18.03 15.52
CA LYS A 313 12.47 19.19 15.81
C LYS A 313 12.32 20.35 14.82
N SER A 314 11.93 20.07 13.59
CA SER A 314 11.88 21.06 12.50
C SER A 314 10.55 21.00 11.75
N ARG A 315 9.78 22.08 11.86
CA ARG A 315 8.50 22.22 11.14
C ARG A 315 8.67 22.20 9.61
N SER A 316 9.80 22.70 9.11
CA SER A 316 10.11 22.67 7.66
C SER A 316 10.30 21.24 7.18
N ILE A 317 11.01 20.41 7.96
CA ILE A 317 11.22 19.00 7.64
C ILE A 317 9.91 18.21 7.74
N GLU A 318 9.12 18.45 8.77
CA GLU A 318 7.78 17.87 8.88
C GLU A 318 6.91 18.18 7.66
N SER A 319 6.90 19.46 7.24
CA SER A 319 6.12 19.91 6.09
C SER A 319 6.59 19.27 4.77
N ALA A 320 7.88 19.04 4.61
CA ALA A 320 8.46 18.39 3.43
C ALA A 320 8.26 16.86 3.46
N LEU A 321 8.42 16.24 4.62
CA LEU A 321 8.26 14.79 4.76
C LEU A 321 6.82 14.32 4.64
N THR A 322 5.85 15.11 5.11
CA THR A 322 4.44 14.69 5.13
C THR A 322 3.90 14.27 3.75
N PRO A 323 4.06 15.07 2.67
CA PRO A 323 3.65 14.66 1.33
C PRO A 323 4.40 13.41 0.84
N LEU A 324 5.70 13.33 1.10
CA LEU A 324 6.53 12.20 0.72
C LEU A 324 6.06 10.91 1.41
N LEU A 325 5.76 10.97 2.70
CA LEU A 325 5.21 9.84 3.45
C LEU A 325 3.82 9.43 2.95
N ASN A 326 3.00 10.38 2.50
CA ASN A 326 1.70 10.07 1.91
C ASN A 326 1.88 9.29 0.60
N ILE A 327 2.73 9.76 -0.31
CA ILE A 327 3.07 9.07 -1.55
C ILE A 327 3.63 7.68 -1.23
N ALA A 328 4.61 7.60 -0.34
CA ALA A 328 5.24 6.34 0.03
C ALA A 328 4.25 5.31 0.62
N GLN A 329 3.22 5.72 1.32
CA GLN A 329 2.22 4.81 1.89
C GLN A 329 1.11 4.42 0.92
N THR A 330 0.88 5.20 -0.12
CA THR A 330 -0.12 4.90 -1.16
C THR A 330 0.46 4.18 -2.36
N MET A 331 1.78 4.24 -2.53
CA MET A 331 2.50 3.57 -3.62
C MET A 331 2.52 2.06 -3.39
N PRO A 332 2.21 1.24 -4.42
CA PRO A 332 2.23 -0.22 -4.29
C PRO A 332 3.62 -0.76 -3.95
N HIS A 333 3.65 -1.85 -3.19
CA HIS A 333 4.89 -2.52 -2.76
C HIS A 333 5.82 -2.87 -3.92
N PHE A 334 5.27 -3.34 -5.03
CA PHE A 334 6.02 -3.76 -6.23
C PHE A 334 6.77 -2.61 -6.91
N SER A 335 6.23 -1.40 -6.84
CA SER A 335 6.86 -0.24 -7.46
C SER A 335 8.19 0.13 -6.81
N TYR A 336 8.41 -0.27 -5.56
CA TYR A 336 9.70 -0.11 -4.89
C TYR A 336 10.75 -1.11 -5.38
N LEU A 337 10.32 -2.29 -5.84
CA LEU A 337 11.24 -3.34 -6.25
C LEU A 337 12.03 -2.95 -7.49
N VAL A 338 11.37 -2.27 -8.46
CA VAL A 338 12.00 -1.94 -9.73
C VAL A 338 13.24 -1.05 -9.55
N PRO A 339 13.14 0.16 -8.95
CA PRO A 339 14.33 0.99 -8.74
C PRO A 339 15.35 0.34 -7.80
N VAL A 340 14.88 -0.39 -6.78
CA VAL A 340 15.80 -1.07 -5.85
C VAL A 340 16.58 -2.18 -6.54
N MET A 341 15.94 -2.97 -7.41
CA MET A 341 16.61 -4.02 -8.16
C MET A 341 17.73 -3.46 -9.04
N VAL A 342 17.51 -2.31 -9.63
CA VAL A 342 18.50 -1.71 -10.54
C VAL A 342 19.69 -1.12 -9.78
N PHE A 343 19.43 -0.41 -8.67
CA PHE A 343 20.53 0.22 -7.90
C PHE A 343 21.26 -0.74 -6.96
N PHE A 344 20.59 -1.81 -6.49
CA PHE A 344 21.13 -2.68 -5.44
C PHE A 344 21.27 -4.14 -5.87
N GLY A 345 20.93 -4.46 -7.11
CA GLY A 345 21.00 -5.81 -7.67
C GLY A 345 19.77 -6.66 -7.34
N ILE A 346 19.88 -7.98 -7.57
CA ILE A 346 18.82 -8.97 -7.40
C ILE A 346 19.13 -9.83 -6.18
N GLY A 347 18.11 -10.24 -5.42
CA GLY A 347 18.25 -11.16 -4.30
C GLY A 347 17.91 -10.58 -2.94
N ASP A 348 18.45 -11.21 -1.89
CA ASP A 348 18.12 -10.89 -0.50
C ASP A 348 18.42 -9.45 -0.11
N GLN A 349 19.53 -8.89 -0.60
CA GLN A 349 19.94 -7.51 -0.32
C GLN A 349 18.96 -6.49 -0.89
N ALA A 350 18.57 -6.64 -2.15
CA ALA A 350 17.63 -5.75 -2.80
C ALA A 350 16.25 -5.84 -2.10
N GLY A 351 15.81 -7.06 -1.79
CA GLY A 351 14.60 -7.29 -1.02
C GLY A 351 14.62 -6.61 0.34
N ALA A 352 15.74 -6.66 1.06
CA ALA A 352 15.88 -6.01 2.36
C ALA A 352 15.82 -4.49 2.25
N ILE A 353 16.46 -3.90 1.25
CA ILE A 353 16.43 -2.46 1.02
C ILE A 353 15.02 -2.00 0.67
N ALA A 354 14.35 -2.68 -0.25
CA ALA A 354 12.95 -2.39 -0.59
C ALA A 354 12.06 -2.47 0.65
N THR A 355 12.29 -3.47 1.49
CA THR A 355 11.57 -3.63 2.76
C THR A 355 11.84 -2.49 3.73
N ILE A 356 13.09 -2.06 3.88
CA ILE A 356 13.47 -0.94 4.74
C ILE A 356 12.81 0.36 4.25
N ILE A 357 12.86 0.63 2.95
CA ILE A 357 12.23 1.82 2.36
C ILE A 357 10.72 1.80 2.63
N PHE A 358 10.07 0.66 2.44
CA PHE A 358 8.63 0.52 2.61
C PHE A 358 8.17 0.55 4.07
N ALA A 359 8.92 -0.06 4.99
CA ALA A 359 8.55 -0.16 6.40
C ALA A 359 8.90 1.09 7.23
N THR A 360 9.77 1.97 6.73
CA THR A 360 10.19 3.19 7.42
C THR A 360 9.10 4.27 7.54
N PRO A 361 8.28 4.59 6.53
CA PRO A 361 7.29 5.67 6.58
C PRO A 361 6.28 5.59 7.74
N PRO A 362 5.62 4.45 8.05
CA PRO A 362 4.74 4.37 9.20
C PRO A 362 5.44 4.62 10.51
N MET A 363 6.70 4.19 10.65
CA MET A 363 7.49 4.42 11.85
C MET A 363 7.79 5.90 12.06
N ILE A 364 8.17 6.63 11.00
CA ILE A 364 8.36 8.09 11.05
C ILE A 364 7.08 8.75 11.56
N ARG A 365 5.94 8.37 11.01
CA ARG A 365 4.63 8.95 11.35
C ARG A 365 4.24 8.67 12.81
N LEU A 366 4.39 7.43 13.26
CA LEU A 366 4.05 7.05 14.64
C LEU A 366 5.03 7.65 15.66
N THR A 367 6.31 7.77 15.33
CA THR A 367 7.29 8.50 16.15
C THR A 367 6.90 9.97 16.28
N LEU A 368 6.62 10.65 15.18
CA LEU A 368 6.21 12.06 15.18
C LEU A 368 4.93 12.28 15.98
N LEU A 369 3.93 11.42 15.77
CA LEU A 369 2.65 11.44 16.48
C LEU A 369 2.82 11.19 17.98
N GLY A 370 3.61 10.20 18.35
CA GLY A 370 3.90 9.85 19.75
C GLY A 370 4.59 11.01 20.48
N LEU A 371 5.58 11.62 19.83
CA LEU A 371 6.28 12.79 20.42
C LEU A 371 5.35 14.00 20.55
N LYS A 372 4.45 14.26 19.62
CA LYS A 372 3.47 15.36 19.68
C LYS A 372 2.37 15.16 20.71
N LYS A 373 2.08 13.92 21.10
CA LYS A 373 1.07 13.61 22.12
C LYS A 373 1.58 13.80 23.55
N VAL A 374 2.89 13.96 23.75
CA VAL A 374 3.44 14.21 25.08
C VAL A 374 2.90 15.53 25.61
N SER A 375 2.33 15.51 26.82
CA SER A 375 1.70 16.70 27.39
C SER A 375 2.72 17.80 27.69
N PRO A 376 2.33 19.08 27.54
CA PRO A 376 3.20 20.21 27.82
C PRO A 376 3.75 20.20 29.26
N GLU A 377 2.98 19.71 30.22
CA GLU A 377 3.40 19.64 31.63
C GLU A 377 4.62 18.75 31.84
N VAL A 378 4.72 17.63 31.09
CA VAL A 378 5.89 16.75 31.13
C VAL A 378 7.12 17.44 30.52
N LEU A 379 6.90 18.21 29.46
CA LEU A 379 7.95 19.00 28.81
C LEU A 379 8.49 20.08 29.76
N ASP A 380 7.59 20.83 30.39
CA ASP A 380 7.91 21.87 31.35
C ASP A 380 8.64 21.31 32.58
N ALA A 381 8.19 20.17 33.10
CA ALA A 381 8.86 19.48 34.21
C ALA A 381 10.30 19.05 33.83
N GLY A 382 10.51 18.56 32.61
CA GLY A 382 11.84 18.25 32.09
C GLY A 382 12.75 19.50 32.01
N MET A 383 12.22 20.62 31.50
CA MET A 383 12.96 21.86 31.39
C MET A 383 13.27 22.45 32.77
N MET A 384 12.31 22.43 33.69
CA MET A 384 12.52 22.88 35.08
C MET A 384 13.53 22.04 35.83
N SER A 385 13.69 20.76 35.46
CA SER A 385 14.73 19.87 36.03
C SER A 385 16.11 20.14 35.44
N GLY A 386 16.29 21.17 34.61
CA GLY A 386 17.59 21.51 34.01
C GLY A 386 18.02 20.64 32.83
N CYS A 387 17.11 19.88 32.20
CA CYS A 387 17.43 19.07 31.04
C CYS A 387 17.82 19.95 29.84
N ASN A 388 18.94 19.66 29.21
CA ASN A 388 19.27 20.21 27.91
C ASN A 388 18.41 19.56 26.80
N ASN A 389 18.42 20.12 25.58
CA ASN A 389 17.59 19.65 24.46
C ASN A 389 17.81 18.16 24.12
N TYR A 390 19.03 17.63 24.28
CA TYR A 390 19.33 16.22 24.07
C TYR A 390 18.74 15.35 25.19
N GLN A 391 18.94 15.77 26.45
CA GLN A 391 18.37 15.07 27.60
C GLN A 391 16.84 15.10 27.59
N LEU A 392 16.26 16.24 27.20
CA LEU A 392 14.81 16.36 27.04
C LEU A 392 14.27 15.38 26.00
N MET A 393 14.94 15.25 24.86
CA MET A 393 14.55 14.30 23.82
C MET A 393 14.68 12.85 24.29
N PHE A 394 15.88 12.45 24.74
CA PHE A 394 16.18 11.04 24.97
C PHE A 394 15.80 10.54 26.35
N LYS A 395 15.72 11.40 27.37
CA LYS A 395 15.37 11.02 28.73
C LYS A 395 13.94 11.32 29.14
N VAL A 396 13.24 12.23 28.41
CA VAL A 396 11.87 12.64 28.73
C VAL A 396 10.91 12.27 27.60
N LEU A 397 11.09 12.85 26.41
CA LEU A 397 10.12 12.73 25.31
C LEU A 397 10.00 11.30 24.77
N ILE A 398 11.12 10.68 24.35
CA ILE A 398 11.11 9.32 23.79
C ILE A 398 10.61 8.29 24.83
N PRO A 399 11.07 8.30 26.09
CA PRO A 399 10.52 7.38 27.11
C PRO A 399 9.02 7.56 27.36
N THR A 400 8.53 8.80 27.36
CA THR A 400 7.10 9.11 27.53
C THR A 400 6.29 8.66 26.32
N ALA A 401 6.79 8.86 25.08
CA ALA A 401 6.19 8.41 23.84
C ALA A 401 6.38 6.92 23.56
N ARG A 402 7.05 6.16 24.43
CA ARG A 402 7.46 4.77 24.20
C ARG A 402 6.34 3.88 23.66
N ARG A 403 5.12 4.02 24.19
CA ARG A 403 3.99 3.19 23.79
C ARG A 403 3.64 3.38 22.30
N ASP A 404 3.52 4.64 21.85
CA ASP A 404 3.22 4.94 20.45
C ASP A 404 4.38 4.53 19.53
N ILE A 405 5.64 4.71 19.96
CA ILE A 405 6.85 4.27 19.24
C ILE A 405 6.87 2.75 19.07
N LEU A 406 6.54 2.00 20.12
CA LEU A 406 6.52 0.52 20.05
C LEU A 406 5.35 -0.02 19.21
N ILE A 407 4.22 0.70 19.12
CA ILE A 407 3.19 0.40 18.12
C ILE A 407 3.78 0.56 16.71
N GLY A 408 4.65 1.56 16.50
CA GLY A 408 5.40 1.72 15.26
C GLY A 408 6.29 0.51 14.93
N VAL A 409 6.96 -0.06 15.93
CA VAL A 409 7.76 -1.30 15.75
C VAL A 409 6.88 -2.46 15.30
N ASN A 410 5.70 -2.60 15.88
CA ASN A 410 4.75 -3.62 15.46
C ASN A 410 4.34 -3.46 13.98
N GLN A 411 4.07 -2.23 13.55
CA GLN A 411 3.76 -1.93 12.14
C GLN A 411 4.94 -2.26 11.20
N ILE A 412 6.18 -1.94 11.60
CA ILE A 412 7.38 -2.31 10.83
C ILE A 412 7.45 -3.83 10.64
N ILE A 413 7.31 -4.62 11.70
CA ILE A 413 7.42 -6.08 11.63
C ILE A 413 6.39 -6.66 10.65
N MET A 414 5.15 -6.18 10.72
CA MET A 414 4.10 -6.61 9.81
C MET A 414 4.41 -6.26 8.35
N GLN A 415 4.90 -5.06 8.10
CA GLN A 415 5.28 -4.64 6.76
C GLN A 415 6.52 -5.37 6.25
N CYS A 416 7.49 -5.65 7.10
CA CYS A 416 8.66 -6.45 6.73
C CYS A 416 8.26 -7.87 6.32
N LEU A 417 7.33 -8.50 7.03
CA LEU A 417 6.83 -9.83 6.66
C LEU A 417 6.06 -9.83 5.35
N ALA A 418 5.19 -8.84 5.14
CA ALA A 418 4.48 -8.69 3.87
C ALA A 418 5.46 -8.50 2.71
N MET A 419 6.46 -7.64 2.90
CA MET A 419 7.46 -7.35 1.87
C MET A 419 8.43 -8.51 1.66
N ALA A 420 8.74 -9.32 2.68
CA ALA A 420 9.57 -10.51 2.54
C ALA A 420 8.98 -11.55 1.56
N VAL A 421 7.65 -11.65 1.52
CA VAL A 421 6.96 -12.49 0.53
C VAL A 421 7.07 -11.87 -0.88
N ILE A 422 6.87 -10.55 -0.97
CA ILE A 422 6.92 -9.82 -2.24
C ILE A 422 8.35 -9.76 -2.80
N ALA A 423 9.36 -9.63 -1.93
CA ALA A 423 10.78 -9.63 -2.33
C ALA A 423 11.22 -10.93 -3.01
N SER A 424 10.49 -12.02 -2.85
CA SER A 424 10.78 -13.27 -3.55
C SER A 424 10.69 -13.16 -5.07
N PHE A 425 9.91 -12.19 -5.59
CA PHE A 425 9.84 -11.91 -7.03
C PHE A 425 11.13 -11.35 -7.63
N ILE A 426 11.97 -10.76 -6.79
CA ILE A 426 13.32 -10.33 -7.18
C ILE A 426 14.41 -11.27 -6.67
N GLY A 427 14.05 -12.54 -6.37
CA GLY A 427 14.98 -13.60 -6.02
C GLY A 427 15.36 -13.68 -4.55
N ALA A 428 14.70 -12.97 -3.63
CA ALA A 428 14.92 -13.14 -2.20
C ALA A 428 14.45 -14.51 -1.73
N LYS A 429 15.30 -15.21 -0.99
CA LYS A 429 15.05 -16.57 -0.49
C LYS A 429 14.09 -16.58 0.70
N GLY A 430 13.42 -17.71 0.91
CA GLY A 430 12.56 -17.94 2.07
C GLY A 430 11.18 -18.50 1.72
N LEU A 431 10.24 -18.38 2.66
CA LEU A 431 8.86 -18.90 2.48
C LEU A 431 8.14 -18.27 1.29
N GLY A 432 8.38 -16.98 1.01
CA GLY A 432 7.78 -16.31 -0.13
C GLY A 432 8.22 -16.91 -1.46
N PHE A 433 9.49 -17.27 -1.62
CA PHE A 433 10.02 -17.87 -2.83
C PHE A 433 9.40 -19.27 -3.08
N ASN A 434 9.32 -20.09 -2.02
CA ASN A 434 8.70 -21.41 -2.14
C ASN A 434 7.20 -21.30 -2.42
N LEU A 435 6.52 -20.31 -1.82
CA LEU A 435 5.12 -20.04 -2.09
C LEU A 435 4.88 -19.63 -3.55
N LEU A 436 5.70 -18.73 -4.10
CA LEU A 436 5.64 -18.32 -5.49
C LEU A 436 5.86 -19.51 -6.42
N LEU A 437 6.84 -20.36 -6.13
CA LEU A 437 7.12 -21.57 -6.89
C LEU A 437 5.92 -22.55 -6.88
N ALA A 438 5.32 -22.77 -5.69
CA ALA A 438 4.16 -23.65 -5.55
C ALA A 438 2.93 -23.11 -6.30
N LEU A 439 2.72 -21.78 -6.30
CA LEU A 439 1.64 -21.14 -7.05
C LEU A 439 1.84 -21.26 -8.56
N ASN A 440 3.06 -20.99 -9.05
CA ASN A 440 3.38 -21.14 -10.49
C ASN A 440 3.26 -22.58 -10.98
N GLN A 441 3.47 -23.56 -10.09
CA GLN A 441 3.30 -24.99 -10.38
C GLN A 441 1.86 -25.48 -10.15
N LEU A 442 0.94 -24.60 -9.70
CA LEU A 442 -0.43 -24.94 -9.32
C LEU A 442 -0.54 -26.02 -8.23
N ARG A 443 0.50 -26.15 -7.39
CA ARG A 443 0.52 -27.05 -6.24
C ARG A 443 -0.15 -26.42 -5.05
N VAL A 444 -1.45 -26.49 -5.06
CA VAL A 444 -2.34 -25.75 -4.17
C VAL A 444 -2.18 -26.18 -2.70
N GLY A 445 -2.13 -27.47 -2.43
CA GLY A 445 -1.93 -28.00 -1.08
C GLY A 445 -0.62 -27.50 -0.45
N GLN A 446 0.46 -27.47 -1.24
CA GLN A 446 1.74 -26.92 -0.81
C GLN A 446 1.69 -25.42 -0.59
N ALA A 447 1.02 -24.69 -1.48
CA ALA A 447 0.87 -23.23 -1.32
C ALA A 447 0.12 -22.86 -0.04
N LEU A 448 -0.93 -23.62 0.32
CA LEU A 448 -1.65 -23.45 1.59
C LEU A 448 -0.79 -23.78 2.82
N GLU A 449 -0.01 -24.87 2.76
CA GLU A 449 0.89 -25.24 3.85
C GLU A 449 1.93 -24.13 4.10
N LEU A 450 2.55 -23.61 3.05
CA LEU A 450 3.48 -22.48 3.12
C LEU A 450 2.78 -21.20 3.62
N GLY A 451 1.57 -20.95 3.14
CA GLY A 451 0.75 -19.83 3.61
C GLY A 451 0.46 -19.88 5.10
N ILE A 452 0.15 -21.07 5.64
CA ILE A 452 -0.04 -21.29 7.09
C ILE A 452 1.26 -20.98 7.86
N CYS A 453 2.41 -21.41 7.35
CA CYS A 453 3.71 -21.11 7.99
C CYS A 453 3.99 -19.59 8.02
N ILE A 454 3.73 -18.89 6.91
CA ILE A 454 3.89 -17.42 6.86
C ILE A 454 2.97 -16.75 7.88
N VAL A 455 1.71 -17.17 7.95
CA VAL A 455 0.73 -16.65 8.91
C VAL A 455 1.17 -16.92 10.36
N LEU A 456 1.65 -18.11 10.67
CA LEU A 456 2.11 -18.45 12.02
C LEU A 456 3.30 -17.59 12.46
N ILE A 457 4.27 -17.36 11.58
CA ILE A 457 5.40 -16.45 11.85
C ILE A 457 4.88 -15.02 12.04
N ALA A 458 3.99 -14.57 11.17
CA ALA A 458 3.44 -13.22 11.23
C ALA A 458 2.70 -12.97 12.56
N VAL A 459 1.80 -13.88 12.93
CA VAL A 459 1.04 -13.79 14.18
C VAL A 459 1.96 -13.90 15.40
N LEU A 460 2.95 -14.78 15.36
CA LEU A 460 3.91 -14.92 16.47
C LEU A 460 4.71 -13.63 16.68
N LEU A 461 5.29 -13.06 15.61
CA LEU A 461 6.08 -11.84 15.70
C LEU A 461 5.22 -10.62 16.07
N ASP A 462 4.00 -10.52 15.54
CA ASP A 462 3.02 -9.49 15.92
C ASP A 462 2.73 -9.54 17.42
N LYS A 463 2.34 -10.71 17.94
CA LYS A 463 1.99 -10.85 19.35
C LYS A 463 3.20 -10.66 20.28
N LEU A 464 4.39 -11.10 19.89
CA LEU A 464 5.62 -10.87 20.65
C LEU A 464 5.97 -9.37 20.70
N SER A 465 5.89 -8.65 19.58
CA SER A 465 6.18 -7.22 19.52
C SER A 465 5.14 -6.39 20.30
N LEU A 466 3.85 -6.72 20.16
CA LEU A 466 2.77 -6.07 20.88
C LEU A 466 2.87 -6.33 22.41
N ALA A 467 3.19 -7.55 22.81
CA ALA A 467 3.42 -7.89 24.22
C ALA A 467 4.62 -7.11 24.78
N TRP A 468 5.69 -6.97 23.99
CA TRP A 468 6.83 -6.15 24.36
C TRP A 468 6.45 -4.66 24.49
N ALA A 469 5.66 -4.15 23.57
CA ALA A 469 5.15 -2.78 23.60
C ALA A 469 4.29 -2.47 24.84
N ASN A 470 3.46 -3.43 25.24
CA ASN A 470 2.55 -3.27 26.38
C ASN A 470 3.18 -3.59 27.72
N LYS A 471 4.42 -4.14 27.75
CA LYS A 471 5.10 -4.47 28.99
C LYS A 471 5.46 -3.20 29.77
N GLN A 472 4.87 -3.03 30.94
CA GLN A 472 5.20 -1.93 31.84
C GLN A 472 6.64 -2.07 32.34
N VAL A 473 7.37 -0.97 32.37
CA VAL A 473 8.71 -0.93 32.95
C VAL A 473 8.55 -0.51 34.39
N ASP A 474 8.86 -1.40 35.30
CA ASP A 474 8.97 -1.09 36.72
C ASP A 474 10.20 -0.18 36.97
N TYR A 475 9.97 1.11 37.04
CA TYR A 475 11.03 2.11 37.32
C TYR A 475 11.48 2.14 38.78
N PHE A 476 10.73 1.52 39.70
CA PHE A 476 10.93 1.64 41.15
C PHE A 476 11.42 0.38 41.84
N ALA A 477 11.77 -0.67 41.12
CA ALA A 477 12.27 -1.89 41.75
C ALA A 477 13.80 -1.81 41.91
N ASP A 478 14.25 -1.47 43.10
CA ASP A 478 15.66 -1.69 43.56
C ASP A 478 15.95 -3.18 43.74
N LEU A 479 15.80 -3.96 42.68
CA LEU A 479 16.12 -5.38 42.68
C LEU A 479 17.58 -5.56 42.27
N PRO A 480 18.32 -6.48 42.93
CA PRO A 480 19.67 -6.82 42.53
C PRO A 480 19.70 -7.33 41.08
N PHE A 481 20.82 -7.11 40.37
CA PHE A 481 20.99 -7.38 38.93
C PHE A 481 20.50 -8.79 38.52
N ILE A 482 20.78 -9.80 39.33
CA ILE A 482 20.36 -11.19 39.05
C ILE A 482 18.84 -11.33 39.10
N GLN A 483 18.18 -10.72 40.08
CA GLN A 483 16.71 -10.79 40.19
C GLN A 483 16.01 -9.96 39.11
N ARG A 484 16.58 -8.80 38.77
CA ARG A 484 16.08 -7.92 37.70
C ARG A 484 16.17 -8.60 36.34
N HIS A 485 17.25 -9.36 36.08
CA HIS A 485 17.50 -9.98 34.76
C HIS A 485 17.35 -11.51 34.79
N LYS A 486 16.72 -12.08 35.85
CA LYS A 486 16.61 -13.55 36.03
C LYS A 486 16.11 -14.30 34.80
N TRP A 487 15.10 -13.76 34.09
CA TRP A 487 14.55 -14.37 32.89
C TRP A 487 15.49 -14.28 31.69
N SER A 488 16.20 -13.18 31.54
CA SER A 488 17.24 -13.06 30.51
C SER A 488 18.40 -14.00 30.75
N LEU A 489 18.78 -14.20 32.02
CA LEU A 489 19.80 -15.16 32.41
C LEU A 489 19.34 -16.60 32.20
N VAL A 490 18.09 -16.92 32.57
CA VAL A 490 17.51 -18.26 32.31
C VAL A 490 17.49 -18.50 30.79
N PHE A 491 17.08 -17.51 29.98
CA PHE A 491 17.11 -17.61 28.54
C PHE A 491 18.53 -17.88 28.00
N ALA A 492 19.50 -17.12 28.42
CA ALA A 492 20.91 -17.31 28.04
C ALA A 492 21.43 -18.72 28.41
N VAL A 493 21.09 -19.19 29.61
CA VAL A 493 21.47 -20.53 30.08
C VAL A 493 20.78 -21.63 29.27
N VAL A 494 19.48 -21.48 28.95
CA VAL A 494 18.73 -22.45 28.12
C VAL A 494 19.31 -22.52 26.71
N VAL A 495 19.61 -21.37 26.09
CA VAL A 495 20.23 -21.32 24.75
C VAL A 495 21.61 -21.97 24.80
N PHE A 496 22.42 -21.65 25.79
CA PHE A 496 23.76 -22.19 25.94
C PHE A 496 23.76 -23.70 26.17
N ILE A 497 22.99 -24.19 27.15
CA ILE A 497 22.87 -25.64 27.44
C ILE A 497 22.27 -26.37 26.24
N GLY A 498 21.20 -25.81 25.60
CA GLY A 498 20.57 -26.40 24.44
C GLY A 498 21.53 -26.50 23.25
N SER A 499 22.37 -25.49 23.04
CA SER A 499 23.42 -25.52 22.02
C SER A 499 24.46 -26.61 22.29
N ILE A 500 24.89 -26.74 23.55
CA ILE A 500 25.83 -27.82 23.97
C ILE A 500 25.22 -29.20 23.76
N VAL A 501 23.98 -29.41 24.22
CA VAL A 501 23.27 -30.70 24.04
C VAL A 501 23.11 -31.06 22.58
N ALA A 502 22.72 -30.10 21.74
CA ALA A 502 22.59 -30.36 20.31
C ALA A 502 23.94 -30.63 19.63
N TYR A 503 24.99 -29.91 20.03
CA TYR A 503 26.36 -30.14 19.56
C TYR A 503 26.89 -31.50 19.97
N MET A 504 26.74 -31.90 21.24
CA MET A 504 27.10 -33.22 21.69
C MET A 504 26.27 -34.31 21.01
N GLY A 505 24.99 -34.05 20.74
CA GLY A 505 24.15 -34.98 19.98
C GLY A 505 24.67 -35.22 18.55
N THR A 506 25.22 -34.23 17.87
CA THR A 506 25.85 -34.45 16.54
C THR A 506 27.12 -35.30 16.62
N PHE A 507 27.80 -35.27 17.75
CA PHE A 507 29.02 -36.06 17.99
C PHE A 507 28.69 -37.53 18.30
N PHE A 508 27.61 -37.77 19.07
CA PHE A 508 27.17 -39.11 19.44
C PHE A 508 26.46 -39.86 18.34
N PHE A 509 25.71 -39.15 17.47
CA PHE A 509 24.96 -39.71 16.35
C PHE A 509 25.77 -39.72 15.05
N LYS A 510 27.04 -40.11 15.06
CA LYS A 510 27.86 -40.27 13.85
C LYS A 510 27.18 -41.18 12.84
N GLY A 511 26.64 -40.61 11.75
CA GLY A 511 25.97 -41.34 10.67
C GLY A 511 24.44 -41.48 10.81
N GLY A 512 23.83 -40.97 11.89
CA GLY A 512 22.39 -40.94 12.09
C GLY A 512 21.82 -39.48 12.02
N ILE A 513 20.50 -39.36 11.79
CA ILE A 513 19.82 -38.08 11.78
C ILE A 513 19.58 -37.65 13.24
N ASN A 514 20.14 -36.53 13.62
CA ASN A 514 19.86 -35.90 14.91
C ASN A 514 18.59 -35.04 14.84
N TYR A 515 17.44 -35.63 15.13
CA TYR A 515 16.14 -34.95 15.10
C TYR A 515 16.03 -33.80 16.11
N LEU A 516 16.86 -33.74 17.14
CA LEU A 516 16.90 -32.60 18.07
C LEU A 516 17.62 -31.39 17.48
N TYR A 517 18.46 -31.64 16.49
CA TYR A 517 19.21 -30.59 15.79
C TYR A 517 18.48 -30.07 14.57
N LEU A 518 18.08 -30.94 13.66
CA LEU A 518 17.38 -30.62 12.42
C LEU A 518 16.42 -31.74 12.05
N ILE A 519 15.20 -31.39 11.66
CA ILE A 519 14.28 -32.30 10.98
C ILE A 519 14.51 -32.12 9.48
N PRO A 520 15.03 -33.15 8.76
CA PRO A 520 15.25 -33.04 7.32
C PRO A 520 13.94 -32.80 6.60
N HIS A 521 13.95 -31.98 5.57
CA HIS A 521 12.76 -31.63 4.79
C HIS A 521 12.05 -32.89 4.20
N ASN A 522 12.83 -33.89 3.75
CA ASN A 522 12.32 -35.15 3.20
C ASN A 522 11.72 -36.12 4.21
N LYS A 523 11.82 -35.83 5.52
CA LYS A 523 11.22 -36.60 6.63
C LYS A 523 10.19 -35.80 7.42
N GLY A 524 9.92 -34.56 7.04
CA GLY A 524 8.81 -33.78 7.58
C GLY A 524 7.47 -34.42 7.20
N ILE A 525 6.48 -34.24 8.07
CA ILE A 525 5.09 -34.56 7.73
C ILE A 525 4.61 -33.48 6.79
N THR A 526 3.91 -33.79 5.71
CA THR A 526 3.30 -32.79 4.87
C THR A 526 1.78 -32.81 5.03
N LEU A 527 1.17 -31.63 5.15
CA LEU A 527 -0.29 -31.49 5.09
C LEU A 527 -0.79 -31.38 3.64
N GLU A 528 0.13 -31.25 2.68
CA GLU A 528 -0.18 -31.08 1.26
C GLU A 528 -1.25 -32.07 0.77
N PRO A 529 -1.13 -33.44 0.99
CA PRO A 529 -2.13 -34.37 0.48
C PRO A 529 -3.50 -34.21 1.15
N LEU A 530 -3.53 -33.89 2.45
CA LEU A 530 -4.77 -33.69 3.18
C LEU A 530 -5.46 -32.39 2.75
N LEU A 531 -4.72 -31.31 2.60
CA LEU A 531 -5.22 -30.04 2.12
C LEU A 531 -5.70 -30.17 0.67
N GLN A 532 -4.90 -30.80 -0.19
CA GLN A 532 -5.27 -31.04 -1.58
C GLN A 532 -6.55 -31.87 -1.67
N GLY A 533 -6.63 -32.99 -0.95
CA GLY A 533 -7.83 -33.83 -0.93
C GLY A 533 -9.08 -33.12 -0.39
N GLY A 534 -8.91 -32.24 0.60
CA GLY A 534 -10.00 -31.41 1.11
C GLY A 534 -10.50 -30.39 0.08
N ILE A 535 -9.57 -29.80 -0.66
CA ILE A 535 -9.87 -28.86 -1.75
C ILE A 535 -10.57 -29.57 -2.90
N ASP A 536 -10.02 -30.70 -3.34
CA ASP A 536 -10.56 -31.48 -4.44
C ASP A 536 -12.00 -31.93 -4.11
N TRP A 537 -12.23 -32.41 -2.88
CA TRP A 537 -13.58 -32.72 -2.41
C TRP A 537 -14.52 -31.48 -2.42
N PHE A 538 -14.03 -30.33 -2.00
CA PHE A 538 -14.83 -29.11 -2.00
C PHE A 538 -15.15 -28.64 -3.43
N LEU A 539 -14.15 -28.65 -4.30
CA LEU A 539 -14.30 -28.28 -5.71
C LEU A 539 -15.28 -29.23 -6.41
N ASP A 540 -15.15 -30.56 -6.22
CA ASP A 540 -16.03 -31.54 -6.83
C ASP A 540 -17.47 -31.36 -6.33
N THR A 541 -17.65 -31.07 -5.04
CA THR A 541 -18.98 -30.89 -4.44
C THR A 541 -19.68 -29.62 -4.91
N PHE A 542 -18.94 -28.52 -5.02
CA PHE A 542 -19.50 -27.19 -5.32
C PHE A 542 -19.15 -26.70 -6.74
N PHE A 543 -18.61 -27.56 -7.60
CA PHE A 543 -18.09 -27.20 -8.91
C PHE A 543 -19.08 -26.35 -9.73
N PHE A 544 -20.31 -26.85 -9.92
CA PHE A 544 -21.33 -26.15 -10.70
C PHE A 544 -21.72 -24.81 -10.09
N ALA A 545 -21.90 -24.77 -8.77
CA ALA A 545 -22.27 -23.53 -8.08
C ALA A 545 -21.17 -22.47 -8.18
N LEU A 546 -19.90 -22.88 -8.05
CA LEU A 546 -18.75 -21.99 -8.17
C LEU A 546 -18.59 -21.51 -9.62
N GLN A 547 -18.78 -22.40 -10.59
CA GLN A 547 -18.68 -22.07 -12.01
C GLN A 547 -19.81 -21.13 -12.44
N ASP A 548 -21.05 -21.38 -12.02
CA ASP A 548 -22.20 -20.53 -12.34
C ASP A 548 -22.05 -19.14 -11.69
N PHE A 549 -21.60 -19.10 -10.43
CA PHE A 549 -21.31 -17.83 -9.75
C PHE A 549 -20.18 -17.06 -10.45
N ASN A 550 -19.09 -17.75 -10.81
CA ASN A 550 -17.97 -17.12 -11.51
C ASN A 550 -18.41 -16.55 -12.87
N LYS A 551 -19.17 -17.35 -13.64
CA LYS A 551 -19.71 -16.92 -14.93
C LYS A 551 -20.64 -15.73 -14.77
N TRP A 552 -21.57 -15.78 -13.83
CA TRP A 552 -22.47 -14.66 -13.54
C TRP A 552 -21.69 -13.40 -13.17
N LEU A 553 -20.73 -13.53 -12.28
CA LEU A 553 -19.95 -12.38 -11.82
C LEU A 553 -19.12 -11.77 -12.96
N ILE A 554 -18.47 -12.60 -13.80
CA ILE A 554 -17.66 -12.10 -14.93
C ILE A 554 -18.56 -11.47 -15.98
N VAL A 555 -19.58 -12.20 -16.46
CA VAL A 555 -20.34 -11.81 -17.66
C VAL A 555 -21.35 -10.72 -17.34
N ASP A 556 -22.09 -10.85 -16.24
CA ASP A 556 -23.20 -9.95 -15.92
C ASP A 556 -22.78 -8.74 -15.07
N VAL A 557 -21.60 -8.79 -14.42
CA VAL A 557 -21.17 -7.70 -13.53
C VAL A 557 -19.85 -7.09 -13.96
N LEU A 558 -18.77 -7.89 -14.08
CA LEU A 558 -17.42 -7.33 -14.28
C LEU A 558 -17.20 -6.80 -15.70
N ILE A 559 -17.59 -7.53 -16.72
CA ILE A 559 -17.45 -7.08 -18.11
C ILE A 559 -18.24 -5.79 -18.35
N PRO A 560 -19.55 -5.69 -18.02
CA PRO A 560 -20.29 -4.44 -18.22
C PRO A 560 -19.71 -3.26 -17.42
N MET A 561 -19.21 -3.49 -16.21
CA MET A 561 -18.55 -2.46 -15.44
C MET A 561 -17.23 -2.02 -16.07
N ARG A 562 -16.39 -2.96 -16.49
CA ARG A 562 -15.12 -2.67 -17.18
C ARG A 562 -15.36 -1.85 -18.43
N GLU A 563 -16.31 -2.28 -19.26
CA GLU A 563 -16.68 -1.56 -20.48
C GLU A 563 -17.22 -0.15 -20.17
N SER A 564 -18.07 -0.02 -19.14
CA SER A 564 -18.59 1.28 -18.70
C SER A 564 -17.46 2.24 -18.30
N TYR A 565 -16.41 1.76 -17.60
CA TYR A 565 -15.27 2.59 -17.23
C TYR A 565 -14.40 2.93 -18.43
N LEU A 566 -14.12 1.97 -19.31
CA LEU A 566 -13.31 2.17 -20.50
C LEU A 566 -14.00 3.06 -21.53
N SER A 567 -15.33 3.04 -21.57
CA SER A 567 -16.11 3.93 -22.45
C SER A 567 -16.22 5.37 -21.93
N MET A 568 -15.82 5.65 -20.69
CA MET A 568 -15.87 7.00 -20.13
C MET A 568 -14.85 7.91 -20.81
N PRO A 569 -15.30 9.04 -21.40
CA PRO A 569 -14.38 10.04 -21.93
C PRO A 569 -13.50 10.62 -20.83
N VAL A 570 -12.24 10.91 -21.15
CA VAL A 570 -11.31 11.57 -20.22
C VAL A 570 -11.92 12.87 -19.67
N SER A 571 -12.53 13.67 -20.51
CA SER A 571 -13.19 14.93 -20.14
C SER A 571 -14.33 14.74 -19.13
N ALA A 572 -15.15 13.69 -19.30
CA ALA A 572 -16.24 13.38 -18.38
C ALA A 572 -15.70 12.94 -17.01
N THR A 573 -14.67 12.12 -17.00
CA THR A 573 -14.00 11.68 -15.77
C THR A 573 -13.40 12.86 -15.00
N PHE A 574 -12.68 13.74 -15.69
CA PHE A 574 -12.15 14.97 -15.09
C PHE A 574 -13.28 15.84 -14.52
N PHE A 575 -14.32 16.07 -15.29
CA PHE A 575 -15.46 16.90 -14.85
C PHE A 575 -16.13 16.33 -13.60
N LEU A 576 -16.38 15.00 -13.57
CA LEU A 576 -16.98 14.33 -12.42
C LEU A 576 -16.11 14.48 -11.17
N VAL A 577 -14.84 14.10 -11.26
CA VAL A 577 -13.95 14.03 -10.10
C VAL A 577 -13.58 15.43 -9.60
N MET A 578 -13.32 16.37 -10.50
CA MET A 578 -13.11 17.79 -10.15
C MET A 578 -14.37 18.42 -9.55
N GLY A 579 -15.54 18.09 -10.11
CA GLY A 579 -16.82 18.57 -9.60
C GLY A 579 -17.09 18.09 -8.17
N ILE A 580 -16.83 16.80 -7.88
CA ILE A 580 -16.89 16.25 -6.54
C ILE A 580 -15.88 16.97 -5.63
N GLY A 581 -14.64 17.12 -6.08
CA GLY A 581 -13.58 17.84 -5.36
C GLY A 581 -13.98 19.28 -5.00
N TYR A 582 -14.62 19.97 -5.95
CA TYR A 582 -15.14 21.31 -5.73
C TYR A 582 -16.26 21.36 -4.67
N ILE A 583 -17.20 20.43 -4.72
CA ILE A 583 -18.31 20.34 -3.78
C ILE A 583 -17.81 20.05 -2.35
N VAL A 584 -16.80 19.20 -2.22
CA VAL A 584 -16.26 18.73 -0.94
C VAL A 584 -15.33 19.77 -0.32
N GLY A 585 -14.36 20.28 -1.05
CA GLY A 585 -13.29 21.12 -0.49
C GLY A 585 -13.04 22.42 -1.25
N GLY A 586 -13.94 22.78 -2.18
CA GLY A 586 -13.82 23.98 -3.01
C GLY A 586 -12.71 23.85 -4.05
N ILE A 587 -12.26 25.00 -4.57
CA ILE A 587 -11.34 25.07 -5.70
C ILE A 587 -9.98 24.37 -5.44
N ARG A 588 -9.45 24.47 -4.20
CA ARG A 588 -8.19 23.85 -3.86
C ARG A 588 -8.24 22.33 -4.00
N SER A 589 -9.31 21.73 -3.49
CA SER A 589 -9.52 20.28 -3.60
C SER A 589 -9.71 19.85 -5.05
N ALA A 590 -10.45 20.61 -5.84
CA ALA A 590 -10.63 20.36 -7.28
C ALA A 590 -9.28 20.38 -8.03
N LEU A 591 -8.43 21.39 -7.75
CA LEU A 591 -7.12 21.50 -8.41
C LEU A 591 -6.15 20.37 -8.01
N ILE A 592 -6.14 19.98 -6.72
CA ILE A 592 -5.29 18.88 -6.26
C ILE A 592 -5.71 17.58 -6.95
N VAL A 593 -7.00 17.29 -7.00
CA VAL A 593 -7.49 16.08 -7.65
C VAL A 593 -7.25 16.13 -9.16
N ALA A 594 -7.45 17.29 -9.78
CA ALA A 594 -7.13 17.50 -11.18
C ALA A 594 -5.66 17.25 -11.50
N SER A 595 -4.73 17.65 -10.61
CA SER A 595 -3.30 17.40 -10.82
C SER A 595 -2.96 15.91 -10.82
N PHE A 596 -3.60 15.11 -9.97
CA PHE A 596 -3.42 13.65 -9.98
C PHE A 596 -3.98 12.99 -11.24
N LEU A 597 -5.18 13.41 -11.66
CA LEU A 597 -5.76 12.90 -12.90
C LEU A 597 -4.95 13.34 -14.14
N LEU A 598 -4.44 14.57 -14.13
CA LEU A 598 -3.59 15.09 -15.20
C LEU A 598 -2.31 14.27 -15.32
N PHE A 599 -1.67 13.94 -14.19
CA PHE A 599 -0.50 13.10 -14.17
C PHE A 599 -0.76 11.74 -14.83
N ILE A 600 -1.89 11.08 -14.49
CA ILE A 600 -2.26 9.79 -15.09
C ILE A 600 -2.56 9.94 -16.58
N ALA A 601 -3.24 11.02 -16.99
CA ALA A 601 -3.62 11.25 -18.38
C ALA A 601 -2.45 11.62 -19.29
N LEU A 602 -1.41 12.26 -18.76
CA LEU A 602 -0.17 12.56 -19.49
C LEU A 602 0.70 11.32 -19.71
N LEU A 603 0.47 10.24 -18.97
CA LEU A 603 1.12 8.96 -19.17
C LEU A 603 0.23 8.06 -20.03
N GLU A 604 0.81 7.21 -20.84
CA GLU A 604 0.11 6.36 -21.82
C GLU A 604 -0.82 5.30 -21.21
N TRP A 605 -0.94 5.25 -19.89
CA TRP A 605 -1.64 4.17 -19.17
C TRP A 605 -3.03 4.55 -18.66
N TRP A 606 -3.70 5.52 -19.27
CA TRP A 606 -5.06 5.92 -18.87
C TRP A 606 -6.03 4.76 -18.79
N ASP A 607 -6.06 3.91 -19.83
CA ASP A 607 -6.98 2.77 -19.89
C ASP A 607 -6.69 1.76 -18.79
N ARG A 608 -5.40 1.50 -18.51
CA ARG A 608 -5.00 0.59 -17.44
C ARG A 608 -5.30 1.16 -16.06
N ALA A 609 -5.21 2.48 -15.92
CA ALA A 609 -5.65 3.17 -14.70
C ALA A 609 -7.17 3.05 -14.50
N LEU A 610 -7.97 3.12 -15.59
CA LEU A 610 -9.41 2.89 -15.51
C LEU A 610 -9.75 1.43 -15.14
N ILE A 611 -8.99 0.44 -15.64
CA ILE A 611 -9.14 -0.96 -15.23
C ILE A 611 -8.82 -1.12 -13.74
N THR A 612 -7.73 -0.55 -13.26
CA THR A 612 -7.41 -0.54 -11.83
C THR A 612 -8.51 0.15 -11.00
N ALA A 613 -9.03 1.27 -11.51
CA ALA A 613 -10.05 2.06 -10.82
C ALA A 613 -11.40 1.32 -10.72
N TYR A 614 -11.84 0.61 -11.77
CA TYR A 614 -13.11 -0.13 -11.68
C TYR A 614 -13.03 -1.28 -10.68
N MET A 615 -11.94 -2.06 -10.71
CA MET A 615 -11.73 -3.16 -9.76
C MET A 615 -11.66 -2.66 -8.32
N ALA A 616 -10.88 -1.60 -8.10
CA ALA A 616 -10.75 -1.01 -6.77
C ALA A 616 -12.07 -0.40 -6.29
N SER A 617 -12.79 0.35 -7.12
CA SER A 617 -14.04 1.01 -6.72
C SER A 617 -15.14 0.01 -6.39
N PHE A 618 -15.32 -1.05 -7.20
CA PHE A 618 -16.28 -2.10 -6.90
C PHE A 618 -15.89 -2.85 -5.61
N GLY A 619 -14.62 -3.23 -5.49
CA GLY A 619 -14.10 -3.87 -4.29
C GLY A 619 -14.33 -3.02 -3.03
N VAL A 620 -14.05 -1.71 -3.09
CA VAL A 620 -14.27 -0.78 -1.98
C VAL A 620 -15.73 -0.64 -1.62
N ILE A 621 -16.62 -0.51 -2.59
CA ILE A 621 -18.07 -0.37 -2.34
C ILE A 621 -18.61 -1.60 -1.61
N VAL A 622 -18.28 -2.79 -2.11
CA VAL A 622 -18.73 -4.05 -1.50
C VAL A 622 -18.08 -4.25 -0.12
N SER A 623 -16.76 -4.04 0.00
CA SER A 623 -16.05 -4.17 1.27
C SER A 623 -16.55 -3.19 2.32
N ALA A 624 -16.79 -1.94 1.95
CA ALA A 624 -17.33 -0.93 2.86
C ALA A 624 -18.77 -1.30 3.30
N ALA A 625 -19.62 -1.76 2.39
CA ALA A 625 -20.97 -2.20 2.71
C ALA A 625 -20.95 -3.36 3.70
N ILE A 626 -20.14 -4.40 3.45
CA ILE A 626 -19.98 -5.54 4.36
C ILE A 626 -19.36 -5.08 5.69
N GLY A 627 -18.28 -4.35 5.63
CA GLY A 627 -17.52 -3.94 6.83
C GLY A 627 -18.30 -3.01 7.74
N ILE A 628 -19.03 -2.04 7.20
CA ILE A 628 -19.91 -1.15 7.99
C ILE A 628 -21.06 -1.94 8.59
N THR A 629 -21.67 -2.85 7.84
CA THR A 629 -22.78 -3.67 8.35
C THR A 629 -22.33 -4.59 9.48
N VAL A 630 -21.29 -5.39 9.24
CA VAL A 630 -20.73 -6.31 10.25
C VAL A 630 -20.20 -5.55 11.46
N GLY A 631 -19.46 -4.46 11.23
CA GLY A 631 -18.94 -3.61 12.29
C GLY A 631 -20.04 -3.00 13.15
N SER A 632 -21.13 -2.54 12.54
CA SER A 632 -22.27 -1.95 13.24
C SER A 632 -23.05 -2.98 14.08
N LEU A 633 -23.24 -4.18 13.55
CA LEU A 633 -23.89 -5.27 14.28
C LEU A 633 -23.04 -5.73 15.48
N CYS A 634 -21.73 -5.90 15.26
CA CYS A 634 -20.83 -6.34 16.30
C CYS A 634 -20.58 -5.29 17.39
N ALA A 635 -20.66 -4.00 17.09
CA ALA A 635 -20.46 -2.92 18.05
C ALA A 635 -21.52 -2.91 19.17
N GLN A 636 -22.71 -3.48 18.92
CA GLN A 636 -23.81 -3.53 19.90
C GLN A 636 -23.58 -4.53 21.04
N ASN A 637 -22.70 -5.53 20.86
CA ASN A 637 -22.44 -6.57 21.86
C ASN A 637 -20.96 -6.62 22.24
N ARG A 638 -20.66 -6.56 23.54
CA ARG A 638 -19.27 -6.56 24.04
C ARG A 638 -18.48 -7.81 23.65
N LEU A 639 -19.13 -9.00 23.62
CA LEU A 639 -18.49 -10.24 23.21
C LEU A 639 -18.22 -10.23 21.70
N ALA A 640 -19.24 -9.89 20.90
CA ALA A 640 -19.12 -9.80 19.46
C ALA A 640 -18.03 -8.79 19.05
N THR A 641 -17.95 -7.65 19.72
CA THR A 641 -16.86 -6.67 19.53
C THR A 641 -15.48 -7.27 19.77
N LYS A 642 -15.29 -7.99 20.89
CA LYS A 642 -13.99 -8.61 21.19
C LYS A 642 -13.60 -9.64 20.14
N VAL A 643 -14.56 -10.46 19.73
CA VAL A 643 -14.34 -11.51 18.72
C VAL A 643 -14.01 -10.89 17.37
N ILE A 644 -14.83 -9.93 16.89
CA ILE A 644 -14.60 -9.33 15.57
C ILE A 644 -13.30 -8.53 15.50
N LEU A 645 -12.94 -7.80 16.56
CA LEU A 645 -11.67 -7.10 16.61
C LEU A 645 -10.50 -8.08 16.61
N LEU A 646 -10.60 -9.20 17.34
CA LEU A 646 -9.57 -10.24 17.31
C LEU A 646 -9.45 -10.85 15.91
N VAL A 647 -10.59 -11.10 15.24
CA VAL A 647 -10.60 -11.58 13.85
C VAL A 647 -9.94 -10.55 12.92
N CYS A 648 -10.37 -9.28 13.00
CA CYS A 648 -9.76 -8.21 12.20
C CYS A 648 -8.24 -8.09 12.45
N ASP A 649 -7.81 -8.10 13.71
CA ASP A 649 -6.39 -8.05 14.07
C ASP A 649 -5.63 -9.24 13.47
N THR A 650 -6.17 -10.45 13.59
CA THR A 650 -5.55 -11.66 13.05
C THR A 650 -5.45 -11.60 11.53
N PHE A 651 -6.54 -11.28 10.86
CA PHE A 651 -6.52 -11.18 9.40
C PHE A 651 -5.64 -10.03 8.90
N GLN A 652 -5.59 -8.89 9.59
CA GLN A 652 -4.70 -7.80 9.23
C GLN A 652 -3.22 -8.16 9.34
N THR A 653 -2.85 -9.14 10.18
CA THR A 653 -1.48 -9.63 10.30
C THR A 653 -1.06 -10.52 9.12
N PHE A 654 -2.01 -11.06 8.37
CA PHE A 654 -1.72 -11.91 7.24
C PHE A 654 -1.15 -11.10 6.09
N PRO A 655 -0.03 -11.53 5.48
CA PRO A 655 0.44 -10.93 4.25
C PRO A 655 -0.63 -10.97 3.17
N SER A 656 -0.81 -9.86 2.47
CA SER A 656 -1.89 -9.71 1.47
C SER A 656 -1.90 -10.80 0.41
N PHE A 657 -0.74 -11.31 0.02
CA PHE A 657 -0.60 -12.37 -0.97
C PHE A 657 -1.27 -13.69 -0.57
N VAL A 658 -1.33 -13.99 0.73
CA VAL A 658 -1.96 -15.24 1.23
C VAL A 658 -3.45 -15.31 0.91
N TYR A 659 -4.12 -14.17 0.77
CA TYR A 659 -5.54 -14.12 0.42
C TYR A 659 -5.84 -14.60 -1.00
N LEU A 660 -4.88 -14.50 -1.92
CA LEU A 660 -5.05 -14.98 -3.29
C LEU A 660 -5.11 -16.50 -3.37
N ILE A 661 -4.41 -17.21 -2.48
CA ILE A 661 -4.29 -18.66 -2.54
C ILE A 661 -5.65 -19.36 -2.56
N PRO A 662 -6.52 -19.21 -1.54
CA PRO A 662 -7.80 -19.90 -1.52
C PRO A 662 -8.73 -19.45 -2.64
N VAL A 663 -8.66 -18.19 -3.06
CA VAL A 663 -9.57 -17.66 -4.08
C VAL A 663 -9.17 -18.13 -5.49
N MET A 664 -7.86 -18.19 -5.80
CA MET A 664 -7.37 -18.78 -7.01
C MET A 664 -7.80 -20.24 -7.19
N ILE A 665 -7.83 -20.97 -6.09
CA ILE A 665 -8.25 -22.36 -6.07
C ILE A 665 -9.72 -22.49 -6.47
N LEU A 666 -10.56 -21.64 -5.92
CA LEU A 666 -12.03 -21.71 -6.08
C LEU A 666 -12.50 -21.18 -7.45
N PHE A 667 -11.87 -20.16 -7.97
CA PHE A 667 -12.33 -19.44 -9.16
C PHE A 667 -11.31 -19.41 -10.31
N GLY A 668 -10.16 -20.05 -10.15
CA GLY A 668 -9.09 -20.07 -11.14
C GLY A 668 -8.36 -18.73 -11.27
N VAL A 669 -7.66 -18.57 -12.39
CA VAL A 669 -6.90 -17.36 -12.74
C VAL A 669 -7.84 -16.41 -13.48
N THR A 670 -8.63 -15.64 -12.74
CA THR A 670 -9.67 -14.76 -13.29
C THR A 670 -9.79 -13.45 -12.50
N ASP A 671 -10.41 -12.44 -13.10
CA ASP A 671 -10.74 -11.17 -12.44
C ASP A 671 -11.62 -11.38 -11.20
N THR A 672 -12.48 -12.40 -11.20
CA THR A 672 -13.28 -12.82 -10.03
C THR A 672 -12.40 -13.12 -8.83
N SER A 673 -11.32 -13.87 -9.05
CA SER A 673 -10.40 -14.24 -7.97
C SER A 673 -9.77 -13.01 -7.33
N VAL A 674 -9.30 -12.08 -8.15
CA VAL A 674 -8.75 -10.82 -7.66
C VAL A 674 -9.79 -10.03 -6.89
N LEU A 675 -10.98 -9.88 -7.45
CA LEU A 675 -12.04 -9.09 -6.83
C LEU A 675 -12.47 -9.65 -5.46
N ILE A 676 -12.66 -10.96 -5.35
CA ILE A 676 -13.03 -11.60 -4.08
C ILE A 676 -11.92 -11.41 -3.05
N ALA A 677 -10.65 -11.58 -3.46
CA ALA A 677 -9.51 -11.33 -2.59
C ALA A 677 -9.46 -9.85 -2.13
N VAL A 678 -9.74 -8.90 -3.04
CA VAL A 678 -9.88 -7.47 -2.71
C VAL A 678 -10.98 -7.25 -1.68
N ILE A 679 -12.16 -7.84 -1.89
CA ILE A 679 -13.30 -7.70 -0.97
C ILE A 679 -12.96 -8.24 0.42
N VAL A 680 -12.39 -9.43 0.51
CA VAL A 680 -12.03 -10.05 1.80
C VAL A 680 -11.00 -9.19 2.54
N TYR A 681 -9.93 -8.79 1.85
CA TYR A 681 -8.83 -8.03 2.45
C TYR A 681 -9.26 -6.61 2.84
N ALA A 682 -9.98 -5.91 1.98
CA ALA A 682 -10.39 -4.53 2.19
C ALA A 682 -11.59 -4.38 3.16
N THR A 683 -12.32 -5.45 3.46
CA THR A 683 -13.39 -5.44 4.49
C THR A 683 -12.83 -5.25 5.90
N ILE A 684 -11.60 -5.67 6.16
CA ILE A 684 -10.99 -5.65 7.49
C ILE A 684 -10.94 -4.24 8.09
N PRO A 685 -10.32 -3.24 7.44
CA PRO A 685 -10.28 -1.89 7.98
C PRO A 685 -11.68 -1.26 8.10
N ALA A 686 -12.57 -1.47 7.13
CA ALA A 686 -13.95 -0.96 7.21
C ALA A 686 -14.66 -1.46 8.47
N THR A 687 -14.57 -2.75 8.76
CA THR A 687 -15.16 -3.38 9.95
C THR A 687 -14.55 -2.81 11.24
N ARG A 688 -13.22 -2.80 11.32
CA ARG A 688 -12.48 -2.36 12.51
C ARG A 688 -12.81 -0.92 12.88
N TYR A 689 -12.64 0.01 11.95
CA TYR A 689 -12.88 1.44 12.20
C TYR A 689 -14.36 1.75 12.45
N THR A 690 -15.29 0.97 11.89
CA THR A 690 -16.73 1.09 12.21
C THR A 690 -16.99 0.70 13.66
N VAL A 691 -16.44 -0.43 14.13
CA VAL A 691 -16.58 -0.86 15.52
C VAL A 691 -15.95 0.15 16.49
N GLU A 692 -14.71 0.58 16.21
CA GLU A 692 -14.01 1.55 17.04
C GLU A 692 -14.74 2.90 17.07
N GLY A 693 -15.22 3.37 15.93
CA GLY A 693 -15.97 4.61 15.79
C GLY A 693 -17.28 4.61 16.59
N LEU A 694 -18.08 3.55 16.47
CA LEU A 694 -19.33 3.44 17.21
C LEU A 694 -19.11 3.32 18.73
N ARG A 695 -18.00 2.68 19.13
CA ARG A 695 -17.63 2.54 20.55
C ARG A 695 -16.98 3.78 21.15
N SER A 696 -16.47 4.66 20.31
CA SER A 696 -15.89 5.95 20.78
C SER A 696 -16.96 6.99 21.12
N VAL A 697 -18.23 6.73 20.78
CA VAL A 697 -19.35 7.63 21.13
C VAL A 697 -19.55 7.66 22.65
N PRO A 698 -19.45 8.83 23.31
CA PRO A 698 -19.60 8.96 24.74
C PRO A 698 -20.93 8.39 25.27
N GLU A 699 -20.88 7.59 26.33
CA GLU A 699 -22.07 7.00 26.97
C GLU A 699 -23.08 8.09 27.42
N SER A 700 -22.60 9.25 27.86
CA SER A 700 -23.44 10.38 28.23
C SER A 700 -24.37 10.87 27.11
N LEU A 701 -23.92 10.82 25.85
CA LEU A 701 -24.75 11.20 24.70
C LEU A 701 -25.76 10.11 24.35
N GLN A 702 -25.37 8.84 24.53
CA GLN A 702 -26.28 7.70 24.35
C GLN A 702 -27.39 7.71 25.40
N ASP A 703 -27.06 8.00 26.65
CA ASP A 703 -28.01 8.10 27.77
C ASP A 703 -28.94 9.30 27.60
N ALA A 704 -28.44 10.46 27.21
CA ALA A 704 -29.25 11.64 26.91
C ALA A 704 -30.27 11.34 25.79
N GLY A 705 -29.87 10.62 24.74
CA GLY A 705 -30.75 10.14 23.69
C GLY A 705 -31.85 9.21 24.25
N SER A 706 -31.47 8.24 25.08
CA SER A 706 -32.37 7.29 25.69
C SER A 706 -33.41 7.96 26.64
N MET A 707 -32.95 8.95 27.42
CA MET A 707 -33.82 9.78 28.29
C MET A 707 -34.78 10.66 27.49
N SER A 708 -34.44 11.04 26.26
CA SER A 708 -35.34 11.77 25.36
C SER A 708 -36.38 10.89 24.67
N GLY A 709 -36.50 9.62 25.05
CA GLY A 709 -37.47 8.68 24.49
C GLY A 709 -37.13 8.11 23.12
N VAL A 710 -35.88 8.23 22.70
CA VAL A 710 -35.40 7.72 21.41
C VAL A 710 -35.21 6.20 21.46
N ASN A 711 -35.82 5.48 20.54
CA ASN A 711 -35.65 4.02 20.45
C ASN A 711 -34.27 3.61 20.00
N ARG A 712 -33.90 2.32 20.14
CA ARG A 712 -32.58 1.81 19.78
C ARG A 712 -32.16 2.14 18.34
N LEU A 713 -33.06 1.99 17.37
CA LEU A 713 -32.79 2.25 15.96
C LEU A 713 -32.60 3.76 15.72
N GLN A 714 -33.43 4.58 16.34
CA GLN A 714 -33.30 6.06 16.25
C GLN A 714 -32.00 6.56 16.88
N ARG A 715 -31.61 6.00 18.04
CA ARG A 715 -30.36 6.30 18.72
C ARG A 715 -29.18 5.95 17.80
N TRP A 716 -29.20 4.76 17.23
CA TRP A 716 -28.18 4.28 16.31
C TRP A 716 -28.05 5.19 15.08
N ILE A 717 -29.16 5.47 14.35
CA ILE A 717 -29.14 6.26 13.12
C ILE A 717 -28.92 7.74 13.36
N LYS A 718 -29.50 8.32 14.42
CA LYS A 718 -29.50 9.80 14.63
C LYS A 718 -28.39 10.30 15.56
N ILE A 719 -27.81 9.43 16.38
CA ILE A 719 -26.79 9.80 17.38
C ILE A 719 -25.47 9.06 17.10
N GLU A 720 -25.50 7.72 17.15
CA GLU A 720 -24.27 6.93 17.12
C GLU A 720 -23.56 7.02 15.75
N ILE A 721 -24.24 6.74 14.64
CA ILE A 721 -23.66 6.82 13.28
C ILE A 721 -23.13 8.22 12.95
N PRO A 722 -23.90 9.32 13.16
CA PRO A 722 -23.39 10.65 12.86
C PRO A 722 -22.15 11.05 13.65
N LEU A 723 -22.05 10.62 14.92
CA LEU A 723 -20.86 10.89 15.75
C LEU A 723 -19.70 9.97 15.40
N ALA A 724 -19.95 8.71 15.02
CA ALA A 724 -18.96 7.76 14.56
C ALA A 724 -18.49 8.03 13.11
N PHE A 725 -19.23 8.85 12.35
CA PHE A 725 -19.00 9.09 10.92
C PHE A 725 -17.55 9.42 10.55
N PRO A 726 -16.80 10.28 11.29
CA PRO A 726 -15.42 10.56 10.96
C PRO A 726 -14.51 9.33 11.04
N HIS A 727 -14.75 8.44 12.00
CA HIS A 727 -14.02 7.18 12.14
C HIS A 727 -14.37 6.19 11.02
N ILE A 728 -15.67 6.11 10.67
CA ILE A 728 -16.14 5.27 9.56
C ILE A 728 -15.49 5.75 8.25
N MET A 729 -15.41 7.07 8.02
CA MET A 729 -14.75 7.63 6.84
C MET A 729 -13.25 7.30 6.80
N LEU A 730 -12.58 7.33 7.94
CA LEU A 730 -11.19 6.89 8.04
C LEU A 730 -11.08 5.38 7.69
N GLY A 731 -12.04 4.56 8.13
CA GLY A 731 -12.14 3.16 7.75
C GLY A 731 -12.29 2.97 6.24
N ILE A 732 -13.20 3.70 5.61
CA ILE A 732 -13.38 3.66 4.14
C ILE A 732 -12.10 4.09 3.43
N ASN A 733 -11.41 5.11 3.92
CA ASN A 733 -10.15 5.54 3.35
C ASN A 733 -9.08 4.45 3.38
N GLN A 734 -8.94 3.75 4.51
CA GLN A 734 -8.04 2.61 4.62
C GLN A 734 -8.50 1.44 3.72
N THR A 735 -9.79 1.24 3.56
CA THR A 735 -10.36 0.25 2.63
C THR A 735 -9.94 0.52 1.20
N VAL A 736 -9.92 1.78 0.75
CA VAL A 736 -9.44 2.17 -0.58
C VAL A 736 -7.97 1.80 -0.79
N ILE A 737 -7.12 2.12 0.19
CA ILE A 737 -5.69 1.81 0.12
C ILE A 737 -5.46 0.30 0.06
N PHE A 738 -6.16 -0.47 0.91
CA PHE A 738 -6.07 -1.94 0.92
C PHE A 738 -6.59 -2.55 -0.37
N ALA A 739 -7.69 -2.02 -0.92
CA ALA A 739 -8.24 -2.47 -2.20
C ALA A 739 -7.26 -2.23 -3.35
N LEU A 740 -6.68 -1.04 -3.45
CA LEU A 740 -5.66 -0.73 -4.46
C LEU A 740 -4.45 -1.64 -4.35
N PHE A 741 -3.95 -1.88 -3.14
CA PHE A 741 -2.83 -2.80 -2.95
C PHE A 741 -3.16 -4.21 -3.41
N MET A 742 -4.38 -4.69 -3.10
CA MET A 742 -4.78 -6.04 -3.46
C MET A 742 -5.05 -6.19 -4.95
N VAL A 743 -5.59 -5.17 -5.62
CA VAL A 743 -5.75 -5.15 -7.08
C VAL A 743 -4.39 -5.32 -7.77
N ILE A 744 -3.38 -4.55 -7.35
CA ILE A 744 -2.03 -4.64 -7.92
C ILE A 744 -1.40 -6.02 -7.68
N ILE A 745 -1.62 -6.61 -6.50
CA ILE A 745 -1.18 -7.99 -6.23
C ILE A 745 -1.92 -8.99 -7.14
N GLY A 746 -3.18 -8.72 -7.47
CA GLY A 746 -3.97 -9.51 -8.40
C GLY A 746 -3.38 -9.63 -9.80
N ALA A 747 -2.52 -8.71 -10.20
CA ALA A 747 -1.81 -8.78 -11.48
C ALA A 747 -0.97 -10.05 -11.65
N PHE A 748 -0.56 -10.70 -10.55
CA PHE A 748 0.13 -12.00 -10.58
C PHE A 748 -0.74 -13.16 -11.08
N ILE A 749 -2.03 -12.99 -10.98
CA ILE A 749 -3.00 -13.94 -11.54
C ILE A 749 -3.58 -13.46 -12.88
N GLY A 750 -2.90 -12.54 -13.56
CA GLY A 750 -3.15 -12.23 -14.97
C GLY A 750 -4.17 -11.14 -15.25
N THR A 751 -4.51 -10.28 -14.27
CA THR A 751 -5.34 -9.08 -14.54
C THR A 751 -4.59 -8.08 -15.40
N GLU A 752 -5.29 -7.44 -16.33
CA GLU A 752 -4.72 -6.46 -17.27
C GLU A 752 -4.71 -5.02 -16.72
N ASP A 753 -4.40 -4.86 -15.46
CA ASP A 753 -4.36 -3.59 -14.73
C ASP A 753 -2.96 -2.92 -14.76
N LEU A 754 -2.80 -1.80 -14.04
CA LEU A 754 -1.49 -1.16 -13.87
C LEU A 754 -0.45 -2.09 -13.22
N GLY A 755 -0.87 -3.03 -12.37
CA GLY A 755 0.00 -3.99 -11.70
C GLY A 755 0.72 -4.90 -12.68
N GLN A 756 0.07 -5.34 -13.75
CA GLN A 756 0.69 -6.18 -14.77
C GLN A 756 1.89 -5.50 -15.43
N PHE A 757 1.78 -4.21 -15.69
CA PHE A 757 2.88 -3.44 -16.29
C PHE A 757 4.00 -3.17 -15.29
N ILE A 758 3.69 -3.03 -13.99
CA ILE A 758 4.72 -2.96 -12.94
C ILE A 758 5.51 -4.27 -12.89
N ILE A 759 4.83 -5.42 -13.01
CA ILE A 759 5.49 -6.73 -13.03
C ILE A 759 6.34 -6.88 -14.30
N LYS A 760 5.83 -6.48 -15.45
CA LYS A 760 6.60 -6.49 -16.71
C LYS A 760 7.85 -5.60 -16.60
N ALA A 761 7.74 -4.46 -15.95
CA ALA A 761 8.87 -3.55 -15.73
C ALA A 761 9.99 -4.18 -14.87
N LEU A 762 9.70 -5.20 -14.05
CA LEU A 762 10.73 -5.96 -13.32
C LEU A 762 11.65 -6.76 -14.25
N SER A 763 11.15 -7.13 -15.44
CA SER A 763 11.89 -7.95 -16.40
C SER A 763 12.49 -7.14 -17.57
N ASP A 764 12.20 -5.84 -17.63
CA ASP A 764 12.59 -4.99 -18.75
C ASP A 764 13.86 -4.19 -18.42
N LYS A 765 14.78 -4.11 -19.39
CA LYS A 765 16.03 -3.31 -19.25
C LYS A 765 15.76 -1.80 -19.09
N GLN A 766 14.64 -1.30 -19.62
CA GLN A 766 14.18 0.09 -19.46
C GLN A 766 13.14 0.26 -18.34
N GLY A 767 13.02 -0.74 -17.48
CA GLY A 767 11.91 -0.86 -16.54
C GLY A 767 11.89 0.16 -15.40
N ILE A 768 12.98 0.88 -15.11
CA ILE A 768 13.03 1.82 -13.98
C ILE A 768 11.98 2.91 -14.13
N GLY A 769 11.99 3.59 -15.29
CA GLY A 769 11.06 4.67 -15.57
C GLY A 769 9.61 4.17 -15.53
N ASN A 770 9.33 3.07 -16.23
CA ASN A 770 8.03 2.45 -16.28
C ASN A 770 7.54 2.02 -14.88
N GLY A 771 8.34 1.28 -14.14
CA GLY A 771 7.95 0.76 -12.82
C GLY A 771 7.67 1.85 -11.79
N LEU A 772 8.49 2.90 -11.76
CA LEU A 772 8.30 4.03 -10.86
C LEU A 772 7.07 4.85 -11.22
N LEU A 773 6.90 5.19 -12.50
CA LEU A 773 5.79 6.02 -12.97
C LEU A 773 4.45 5.29 -12.88
N LEU A 774 4.40 4.00 -13.19
CA LEU A 774 3.21 3.16 -12.96
C LEU A 774 2.81 3.12 -11.48
N GLY A 775 3.79 2.99 -10.59
CA GLY A 775 3.55 3.06 -9.16
C GLY A 775 3.01 4.42 -8.71
N LEU A 776 3.52 5.51 -9.29
CA LEU A 776 3.01 6.86 -9.05
C LEU A 776 1.60 7.06 -9.63
N CYS A 777 1.25 6.41 -10.75
CA CYS A 777 -0.13 6.40 -11.26
C CYS A 777 -1.09 5.76 -10.26
N VAL A 778 -0.75 4.58 -9.74
CA VAL A 778 -1.57 3.92 -8.71
C VAL A 778 -1.67 4.80 -7.45
N ALA A 779 -0.54 5.35 -7.01
CA ALA A 779 -0.52 6.28 -5.88
C ALA A 779 -1.39 7.52 -6.13
N SER A 780 -1.41 8.05 -7.35
CA SER A 780 -2.24 9.20 -7.73
C SER A 780 -3.73 8.89 -7.64
N ILE A 781 -4.16 7.68 -8.05
CA ILE A 781 -5.55 7.23 -7.85
C ILE A 781 -5.87 7.20 -6.35
N GLY A 782 -5.01 6.57 -5.55
CA GLY A 782 -5.19 6.47 -4.10
C GLY A 782 -5.22 7.83 -3.41
N LEU A 783 -4.28 8.72 -3.74
CA LEU A 783 -4.17 10.06 -3.17
C LEU A 783 -5.35 10.97 -3.55
N ALA A 784 -5.87 10.84 -4.77
CA ALA A 784 -7.06 11.59 -5.19
C ALA A 784 -8.26 11.22 -4.33
N VAL A 785 -8.51 9.93 -4.13
CA VAL A 785 -9.62 9.43 -3.31
C VAL A 785 -9.39 9.74 -1.82
N ASP A 786 -8.17 9.53 -1.31
CA ASP A 786 -7.78 9.87 0.07
C ASP A 786 -8.04 11.35 0.36
N HIS A 787 -7.60 12.24 -0.52
CA HIS A 787 -7.82 13.68 -0.39
C HIS A 787 -9.31 14.05 -0.31
N LEU A 788 -10.14 13.45 -1.17
CA LEU A 788 -11.58 13.69 -1.18
C LEU A 788 -12.25 13.21 0.12
N ILE A 789 -11.95 11.98 0.55
CA ILE A 789 -12.52 11.39 1.77
C ILE A 789 -12.09 12.17 3.00
N GLN A 790 -10.80 12.49 3.15
CA GLN A 790 -10.30 13.25 4.30
C GLN A 790 -10.88 14.67 4.36
N THR A 791 -10.97 15.33 3.21
CA THR A 791 -11.55 16.68 3.15
C THR A 791 -13.02 16.65 3.57
N TRP A 792 -13.77 15.65 3.10
CA TRP A 792 -15.17 15.47 3.50
C TRP A 792 -15.34 15.12 4.98
N ALA A 793 -14.52 14.20 5.50
CA ALA A 793 -14.52 13.83 6.92
C ALA A 793 -14.20 15.02 7.82
N ASN A 794 -13.20 15.84 7.45
CA ASN A 794 -12.81 17.03 8.22
C ASN A 794 -13.91 18.12 8.20
N GLU A 795 -14.57 18.31 7.07
CA GLU A 795 -15.72 19.22 7.01
C GLU A 795 -16.85 18.75 7.93
N ARG A 796 -17.13 17.44 7.95
CA ARG A 796 -18.14 16.87 8.84
C ARG A 796 -17.78 17.00 10.32
N LYS A 797 -16.53 16.74 10.70
CA LYS A 797 -16.04 17.02 12.07
C LYS A 797 -16.33 18.45 12.48
N ARG A 798 -15.99 19.40 11.61
CA ARG A 798 -16.21 20.83 11.85
C ARG A 798 -17.69 21.21 12.01
N VAL A 799 -18.59 20.60 11.21
CA VAL A 799 -20.04 20.81 11.30
C VAL A 799 -20.61 20.23 12.60
N LEU A 800 -20.07 19.10 13.07
CA LEU A 800 -20.50 18.44 14.31
C LEU A 800 -19.83 19.02 15.57
N GLY A 801 -18.92 19.97 15.45
CA GLY A 801 -18.18 20.54 16.58
C GLY A 801 -17.23 19.53 17.25
N LEU A 802 -16.82 18.47 16.53
CA LEU A 802 -15.88 17.47 17.01
C LEU A 802 -14.44 17.98 16.82
N PRO A 803 -13.51 17.68 17.76
CA PRO A 803 -12.11 18.09 17.67
C PRO A 803 -11.34 17.43 16.53
#